data_a8d9bd6dcc9e9debb691104dbd288bde
#
_entry.id   a8d9bd6dcc9e9debb691104dbd288bde
#
_cell.length_a   1.000
_cell.length_b   1.000
_cell.length_c   1.000
_cell.angle_alpha   90.00
_cell.angle_beta   90.00
_cell.angle_gamma   90.00
#
_symmetry.space_group_name_H-M   'P 1'
#
loop_
_entity.id
_entity.type
_entity.pdbx_description
1 polymer ?
#
loop_
_entity_poly.entity_id
_entity_poly.type
_entity_poly.pdbx_seq_one_letter_code
_entity_poly.pdbx_strand_id
1 'polypeptide(L)'
;MKNGEYFLTYRYTNASVEIVVMSGDTQAYKVDICKMLRASFKRPWQQDTMAYDMIDVADENGVITILLENAVMMIMLTISLAPDGTLSVETEWKNTSGEELKDVMLGISIPVKAEDADGIVIPSVCYDEGLAETGDFKCEYLSGGGFVAEEHRLPIPFVCINNVKRAAGNSLALFSVPSKCNLNEDYDSEWSLGIVREEDNISMLLISGGVMVNGQKDFVYGGLNTNVPYERGYFDMPADTEVVKKFAIYCWEADKKSEAFDNVIKKSFDLFSPDNKIQTSYNDFLKYKSIALKNRYVESDDFAGYVKKLSDAHEDMHYTTMSDGWTIDNIAAAWCDAQNSLELRKREGIMHARKCVDFYLNTSKCKKRGLRQLYFDNATMKWRYSMQGDIIPSCEFGLMVSYLADIILLFKEHCLEVPESWSEAFEDSCDFLCLIRKMTKEGIYPQYWTPDGGVGEPDMFAGGVTCVSALAKAYSVTGEHQYITVAVKALIKYYECMILRNKLFIKKKKQEDIKSACYDKEAYVYFMTAAFDCYEATRDEKLLKMVCAAAEILMTYVNFVDYPLKRDSKLNKMDFDMRGLSYASRREHALNVIFPSYEMKTAGEITGNALLRKMADITVNAAVRLASSGEGEYGLIAAGEQPEVLYTTNWSESAQTDEWRGGYGDFNTLRSLTWSFRQVLKLSSSNII
;
A
#
# COMPACT_ATOMS: atom_id res chain seq x y z
N MET A 1 -20.69 -19.75 10.51
CA MET A 1 -20.42 -21.20 10.46
C MET A 1 -20.71 -21.84 11.80
N LYS A 2 -21.48 -22.92 11.85
CA LYS A 2 -21.46 -23.84 12.99
C LYS A 2 -20.05 -24.43 13.01
N ASN A 3 -19.37 -24.43 14.15
CA ASN A 3 -18.05 -25.02 14.35
C ASN A 3 -18.08 -26.53 13.99
N GLY A 4 -17.89 -26.82 12.70
CA GLY A 4 -17.59 -28.17 12.26
C GLY A 4 -16.10 -28.40 12.50
N GLU A 5 -15.73 -29.52 13.11
CA GLU A 5 -14.33 -29.94 13.15
C GLU A 5 -13.88 -30.17 11.70
N TYR A 6 -12.81 -29.48 11.31
CA TYR A 6 -12.14 -29.77 10.05
C TYR A 6 -11.27 -31.01 10.23
N PHE A 7 -11.28 -31.89 9.24
CA PHE A 7 -10.36 -33.00 9.20
C PHE A 7 -9.82 -33.25 7.80
N LEU A 8 -8.61 -33.78 7.74
CA LEU A 8 -7.87 -34.06 6.53
C LEU A 8 -8.02 -35.54 6.18
N THR A 9 -8.24 -35.82 4.92
CA THR A 9 -8.23 -37.17 4.38
C THR A 9 -7.67 -37.18 2.97
N TYR A 10 -7.34 -38.33 2.45
CA TYR A 10 -6.86 -38.51 1.10
C TYR A 10 -7.53 -39.68 0.41
N ARG A 11 -7.47 -39.65 -0.93
CA ARG A 11 -7.91 -40.76 -1.75
C ARG A 11 -7.03 -40.92 -2.98
N TYR A 12 -6.70 -42.15 -3.33
CA TYR A 12 -6.03 -42.43 -4.58
C TYR A 12 -6.98 -42.28 -5.74
N THR A 13 -6.50 -41.68 -6.82
CA THR A 13 -7.12 -41.69 -8.15
C THR A 13 -6.27 -42.54 -9.10
N ASN A 14 -6.70 -42.73 -10.36
CA ASN A 14 -5.96 -43.58 -11.32
C ASN A 14 -4.51 -43.13 -11.59
N ALA A 15 -4.19 -41.86 -11.36
CA ALA A 15 -2.88 -41.28 -11.67
C ALA A 15 -2.44 -40.20 -10.68
N SER A 16 -3.10 -40.07 -9.52
CA SER A 16 -2.83 -39.00 -8.57
C SER A 16 -3.35 -39.32 -7.17
N VAL A 17 -3.07 -38.43 -6.23
CA VAL A 17 -3.66 -38.39 -4.91
C VAL A 17 -4.46 -37.11 -4.77
N GLU A 18 -5.72 -37.22 -4.39
CA GLU A 18 -6.54 -36.09 -3.97
C GLU A 18 -6.46 -35.92 -2.46
N ILE A 19 -6.08 -34.74 -2.01
CA ILE A 19 -6.22 -34.30 -0.63
C ILE A 19 -7.59 -33.64 -0.47
N VAL A 20 -8.34 -34.06 0.53
CA VAL A 20 -9.71 -33.60 0.78
C VAL A 20 -9.80 -33.02 2.19
N VAL A 21 -10.22 -31.78 2.28
CA VAL A 21 -10.56 -31.11 3.54
C VAL A 21 -12.06 -31.24 3.76
N MET A 22 -12.45 -31.84 4.85
CA MET A 22 -13.86 -32.00 5.24
C MET A 22 -14.20 -31.03 6.36
N SER A 23 -15.43 -30.51 6.35
CA SER A 23 -16.03 -29.77 7.47
C SER A 23 -17.28 -30.53 7.91
N GLY A 24 -17.15 -31.29 9.00
CA GLY A 24 -18.13 -32.29 9.35
C GLY A 24 -18.27 -33.32 8.21
N ASP A 25 -19.51 -33.58 7.76
CA ASP A 25 -19.80 -34.50 6.65
C ASP A 25 -19.69 -33.87 5.24
N THR A 26 -19.34 -32.59 5.14
CA THR A 26 -19.31 -31.87 3.88
C THR A 26 -17.87 -31.66 3.40
N GLN A 27 -17.61 -31.93 2.12
CA GLN A 27 -16.33 -31.59 1.50
C GLN A 27 -16.23 -30.07 1.36
N ALA A 28 -15.30 -29.47 2.11
CA ALA A 28 -15.02 -28.04 2.05
C ALA A 28 -14.13 -27.69 0.84
N TYR A 29 -13.09 -28.50 0.61
CA TYR A 29 -12.12 -28.26 -0.43
C TYR A 29 -11.43 -29.57 -0.81
N LYS A 30 -10.96 -29.65 -2.07
CA LYS A 30 -10.10 -30.74 -2.52
C LYS A 30 -9.03 -30.24 -3.48
N VAL A 31 -7.89 -30.87 -3.47
CA VAL A 31 -6.80 -30.63 -4.41
C VAL A 31 -6.22 -31.94 -4.93
N ASP A 32 -6.05 -32.02 -6.22
CA ASP A 32 -5.36 -33.10 -6.91
C ASP A 32 -3.86 -32.77 -6.94
N ILE A 33 -3.07 -33.50 -6.21
CA ILE A 33 -1.65 -33.17 -5.97
C ILE A 33 -0.83 -33.21 -7.26
N CYS A 34 -1.01 -34.22 -8.10
CA CYS A 34 -0.24 -34.32 -9.34
C CYS A 34 -0.64 -33.22 -10.34
N LYS A 35 -1.87 -32.73 -10.28
CA LYS A 35 -2.30 -31.60 -11.10
C LYS A 35 -1.93 -30.24 -10.50
N MET A 36 -1.73 -30.16 -9.20
CA MET A 36 -1.26 -28.96 -8.53
C MET A 36 0.20 -28.66 -8.86
N LEU A 37 1.04 -29.69 -8.82
CA LEU A 37 2.47 -29.56 -9.04
C LEU A 37 2.77 -29.25 -10.51
N ARG A 38 3.73 -28.34 -10.73
CA ARG A 38 4.23 -27.93 -12.04
C ARG A 38 5.74 -27.98 -12.08
N ALA A 39 6.28 -28.44 -13.19
CA ALA A 39 7.69 -28.32 -13.48
C ALA A 39 7.88 -28.11 -14.98
N SER A 40 8.84 -27.30 -15.35
CA SER A 40 9.26 -27.09 -16.73
C SER A 40 10.79 -27.18 -16.81
N PHE A 41 11.30 -27.79 -17.87
CA PHE A 41 12.73 -27.98 -18.15
C PHE A 41 13.11 -27.36 -19.49
N LYS A 42 12.39 -26.35 -19.94
CA LYS A 42 12.64 -25.68 -21.22
C LYS A 42 12.09 -24.25 -21.22
N ARG A 43 12.65 -23.45 -22.07
CA ARG A 43 12.22 -22.07 -22.33
C ARG A 43 11.42 -21.96 -23.64
N PRO A 44 10.35 -21.15 -23.72
CA PRO A 44 9.71 -20.46 -22.61
C PRO A 44 9.00 -21.47 -21.70
N TRP A 45 8.69 -21.05 -20.47
CA TRP A 45 7.99 -21.87 -19.49
C TRP A 45 6.65 -22.37 -20.05
N GLN A 46 6.44 -23.64 -19.87
CA GLN A 46 5.15 -24.28 -20.17
C GLN A 46 4.61 -24.85 -18.86
N GLN A 47 3.32 -24.70 -18.65
CA GLN A 47 2.66 -25.24 -17.46
C GLN A 47 2.46 -26.76 -17.59
N ASP A 48 3.56 -27.47 -17.65
CA ASP A 48 3.52 -28.94 -17.80
C ASP A 48 3.26 -29.60 -16.44
N THR A 49 2.35 -30.56 -16.41
CA THR A 49 2.20 -31.50 -15.30
C THR A 49 3.15 -32.67 -15.51
N MET A 50 3.82 -33.10 -14.45
CA MET A 50 4.69 -34.27 -14.49
C MET A 50 3.87 -35.55 -14.31
N ALA A 51 4.26 -36.62 -14.99
CA ALA A 51 3.82 -37.97 -14.68
C ALA A 51 4.79 -38.56 -13.64
N TYR A 52 4.28 -39.36 -12.74
CA TYR A 52 5.03 -40.01 -11.68
C TYR A 52 4.91 -41.53 -11.80
N ASP A 53 6.03 -42.23 -11.65
CA ASP A 53 6.13 -43.68 -11.71
C ASP A 53 5.77 -44.30 -10.36
N MET A 54 6.07 -43.58 -9.27
CA MET A 54 5.76 -43.99 -7.91
C MET A 54 4.97 -42.90 -7.18
N ILE A 55 3.94 -43.30 -6.44
CA ILE A 55 3.17 -42.48 -5.53
C ILE A 55 2.99 -43.24 -4.23
N ASP A 56 3.54 -42.71 -3.14
CA ASP A 56 3.38 -43.27 -1.78
C ASP A 56 2.78 -42.21 -0.84
N VAL A 57 1.96 -42.64 0.10
CA VAL A 57 1.29 -41.75 1.07
C VAL A 57 1.37 -42.35 2.45
N ALA A 58 1.89 -41.59 3.39
CA ALA A 58 1.90 -41.89 4.81
C ALA A 58 1.02 -40.90 5.58
N ASP A 59 0.27 -41.35 6.56
CA ASP A 59 -0.50 -40.51 7.48
C ASP A 59 -0.04 -40.83 8.91
N GLU A 60 0.61 -39.86 9.53
CA GLU A 60 1.09 -39.97 10.90
C GLU A 60 0.58 -38.79 11.73
N ASN A 61 -0.30 -39.10 12.70
CA ASN A 61 -0.84 -38.11 13.63
C ASN A 61 -1.54 -36.90 12.96
N GLY A 62 -2.19 -37.12 11.82
CA GLY A 62 -2.88 -36.05 11.07
C GLY A 62 -1.98 -35.19 10.18
N VAL A 63 -0.73 -35.62 10.01
CA VAL A 63 0.19 -35.07 9.01
C VAL A 63 0.30 -36.07 7.86
N ILE A 64 -0.07 -35.66 6.67
CA ILE A 64 0.02 -36.48 5.45
C ILE A 64 1.33 -36.17 4.74
N THR A 65 2.15 -37.18 4.54
CA THR A 65 3.36 -37.10 3.71
C THR A 65 3.09 -37.82 2.38
N ILE A 66 3.35 -37.17 1.27
CA ILE A 66 3.20 -37.72 -0.08
C ILE A 66 4.55 -37.73 -0.75
N LEU A 67 4.99 -38.88 -1.19
CA LEU A 67 6.21 -39.07 -1.98
C LEU A 67 5.81 -39.36 -3.43
N LEU A 68 6.32 -38.57 -4.35
CA LEU A 68 6.15 -38.72 -5.79
C LEU A 68 7.53 -38.85 -6.44
N GLU A 69 7.71 -39.80 -7.32
CA GLU A 69 8.99 -40.05 -7.96
C GLU A 69 8.80 -40.36 -9.46
N ASN A 70 9.71 -39.89 -10.26
CA ASN A 70 9.90 -40.28 -11.65
C ASN A 70 11.40 -40.34 -11.99
N ALA A 71 11.75 -40.56 -13.26
CA ALA A 71 13.13 -40.73 -13.71
C ALA A 71 14.08 -39.55 -13.44
N VAL A 72 13.55 -38.34 -13.20
CA VAL A 72 14.37 -37.10 -13.09
C VAL A 72 14.20 -36.39 -11.76
N MET A 73 13.10 -36.61 -11.02
CA MET A 73 12.78 -35.84 -9.85
C MET A 73 12.01 -36.67 -8.82
N MET A 74 12.37 -36.47 -7.55
CA MET A 74 11.59 -36.89 -6.40
C MET A 74 10.95 -35.64 -5.77
N ILE A 75 9.66 -35.72 -5.43
CA ILE A 75 8.96 -34.64 -4.75
C ILE A 75 8.33 -35.17 -3.48
N MET A 76 8.62 -34.52 -2.37
CA MET A 76 8.00 -34.84 -1.07
C MET A 76 7.11 -33.66 -0.66
N LEU A 77 5.85 -33.97 -0.31
CA LEU A 77 4.93 -32.99 0.26
C LEU A 77 4.60 -33.40 1.69
N THR A 78 4.73 -32.46 2.60
CA THR A 78 4.27 -32.62 3.99
C THR A 78 3.08 -31.67 4.20
N ILE A 79 1.92 -32.24 4.52
CA ILE A 79 0.64 -31.54 4.58
C ILE A 79 0.05 -31.66 5.98
N SER A 80 -0.27 -30.54 6.60
CA SER A 80 -0.96 -30.49 7.88
C SER A 80 -2.18 -29.57 7.82
N LEU A 81 -3.17 -29.83 8.67
CA LEU A 81 -4.41 -29.06 8.74
C LEU A 81 -4.50 -28.32 10.06
N ALA A 82 -4.65 -27.01 10.00
CA ALA A 82 -4.96 -26.20 11.18
C ALA A 82 -6.45 -26.31 11.59
N PRO A 83 -6.80 -26.02 12.85
CA PRO A 83 -8.18 -26.13 13.35
C PRO A 83 -9.21 -25.27 12.59
N ASP A 84 -8.77 -24.22 11.92
CA ASP A 84 -9.61 -23.33 11.09
C ASP A 84 -9.77 -23.78 9.63
N GLY A 85 -9.25 -24.96 9.28
CA GLY A 85 -9.32 -25.52 7.93
C GLY A 85 -8.20 -25.07 6.98
N THR A 86 -7.18 -24.37 7.49
CA THR A 86 -6.02 -23.99 6.68
C THR A 86 -5.10 -25.19 6.46
N LEU A 87 -4.79 -25.48 5.20
CA LEU A 87 -3.73 -26.42 4.83
C LEU A 87 -2.38 -25.72 4.85
N SER A 88 -1.45 -26.21 5.66
CA SER A 88 -0.04 -25.83 5.58
C SER A 88 0.69 -26.92 4.79
N VAL A 89 1.42 -26.51 3.77
CA VAL A 89 2.11 -27.43 2.86
C VAL A 89 3.58 -27.04 2.77
N GLU A 90 4.44 -28.02 2.93
CA GLU A 90 5.86 -27.93 2.60
C GLU A 90 6.12 -28.88 1.43
N THR A 91 6.71 -28.36 0.37
CA THR A 91 7.06 -29.13 -0.83
C THR A 91 8.55 -29.08 -1.03
N GLU A 92 9.17 -30.24 -1.17
CA GLU A 92 10.57 -30.43 -1.46
C GLU A 92 10.71 -31.10 -2.83
N TRP A 93 11.44 -30.45 -3.75
CA TRP A 93 11.81 -31.01 -5.06
C TRP A 93 13.27 -31.39 -5.04
N LYS A 94 13.59 -32.64 -5.34
CA LYS A 94 14.95 -33.15 -5.39
C LYS A 94 15.28 -33.70 -6.78
N ASN A 95 16.39 -33.23 -7.36
CA ASN A 95 16.91 -33.77 -8.61
C ASN A 95 17.54 -35.15 -8.35
N THR A 96 16.92 -36.20 -8.87
CA THR A 96 17.37 -37.60 -8.73
C THR A 96 17.89 -38.18 -10.06
N SER A 97 18.01 -37.36 -11.12
CA SER A 97 18.43 -37.81 -12.44
C SER A 97 19.91 -38.27 -12.52
N GLY A 98 20.73 -37.90 -11.52
CA GLY A 98 22.19 -38.11 -11.55
C GLY A 98 22.95 -37.11 -12.41
N GLU A 99 22.25 -36.19 -13.09
CA GLU A 99 22.83 -35.16 -13.94
C GLU A 99 22.24 -33.77 -13.53
N GLU A 100 22.91 -32.71 -13.98
CA GLU A 100 22.36 -31.36 -13.80
C GLU A 100 21.17 -31.14 -14.73
N LEU A 101 20.00 -30.75 -14.15
CA LEU A 101 18.84 -30.33 -14.93
C LEU A 101 18.96 -28.86 -15.31
N LYS A 102 18.78 -28.56 -16.60
CA LYS A 102 18.87 -27.21 -17.15
C LYS A 102 17.51 -26.56 -17.29
N ASP A 103 17.50 -25.22 -17.20
CA ASP A 103 16.31 -24.39 -17.43
C ASP A 103 15.08 -24.84 -16.60
N VAL A 104 15.31 -25.17 -15.34
CA VAL A 104 14.28 -25.66 -14.42
C VAL A 104 13.44 -24.49 -13.93
N MET A 105 12.13 -24.66 -13.94
CA MET A 105 11.16 -23.82 -13.23
C MET A 105 10.17 -24.74 -12.54
N LEU A 106 10.06 -24.63 -11.22
CA LEU A 106 9.18 -25.40 -10.37
C LEU A 106 7.99 -24.57 -9.91
N GLY A 107 6.87 -25.20 -9.60
CA GLY A 107 5.74 -24.45 -9.14
C GLY A 107 4.53 -25.24 -8.68
N ILE A 108 3.53 -24.48 -8.30
CA ILE A 108 2.24 -24.92 -7.82
C ILE A 108 1.18 -24.13 -8.55
N SER A 109 0.15 -24.80 -9.05
CA SER A 109 -0.99 -24.19 -9.70
C SER A 109 -2.28 -24.74 -9.10
N ILE A 110 -3.16 -23.86 -8.64
CA ILE A 110 -4.45 -24.23 -8.06
C ILE A 110 -5.55 -23.68 -8.94
N PRO A 111 -6.15 -24.50 -9.83
CA PRO A 111 -7.17 -24.04 -10.75
C PRO A 111 -8.54 -23.91 -10.06
N VAL A 112 -9.25 -22.84 -10.40
CA VAL A 112 -10.65 -22.59 -10.08
C VAL A 112 -11.38 -22.32 -11.38
N LYS A 113 -12.58 -22.85 -11.59
CA LYS A 113 -13.35 -22.57 -12.79
C LYS A 113 -13.65 -21.08 -12.90
N ALA A 114 -13.40 -20.47 -14.05
CA ALA A 114 -13.58 -19.04 -14.27
C ALA A 114 -15.03 -18.58 -14.04
N GLU A 115 -16.03 -19.45 -14.36
CA GLU A 115 -17.44 -19.18 -14.09
C GLU A 115 -17.79 -19.07 -12.60
N ASP A 116 -16.97 -19.67 -11.73
CA ASP A 116 -17.14 -19.70 -10.29
C ASP A 116 -16.45 -18.51 -9.60
N ALA A 117 -15.50 -17.86 -10.26
CA ALA A 117 -14.80 -16.70 -9.72
C ALA A 117 -15.69 -15.46 -9.76
N ASP A 118 -15.98 -14.91 -8.58
CA ASP A 118 -16.80 -13.70 -8.40
C ASP A 118 -15.95 -12.45 -8.13
N GLY A 119 -14.70 -12.63 -7.79
CA GLY A 119 -13.74 -11.56 -7.57
C GLY A 119 -12.33 -12.10 -7.28
N ILE A 120 -11.38 -11.25 -7.51
CA ILE A 120 -9.95 -11.54 -7.31
C ILE A 120 -9.37 -10.50 -6.38
N VAL A 121 -8.55 -10.94 -5.44
CA VAL A 121 -7.75 -10.07 -4.58
C VAL A 121 -6.27 -10.41 -4.77
N ILE A 122 -5.52 -9.43 -5.27
CA ILE A 122 -4.07 -9.41 -5.28
C ILE A 122 -3.67 -8.13 -4.53
N PRO A 123 -3.07 -8.22 -3.33
CA PRO A 123 -2.79 -7.08 -2.46
C PRO A 123 -2.08 -5.93 -3.19
N SER A 124 -2.57 -4.71 -3.07
CA SER A 124 -2.14 -3.49 -3.75
C SER A 124 -2.29 -3.48 -5.28
N VAL A 125 -2.61 -4.60 -5.91
CA VAL A 125 -2.59 -4.77 -7.37
C VAL A 125 -3.99 -4.83 -7.98
N CYS A 126 -4.87 -5.70 -7.46
CA CYS A 126 -6.16 -5.96 -8.07
C CYS A 126 -7.24 -6.33 -7.06
N TYR A 127 -8.43 -5.72 -7.22
CA TYR A 127 -9.66 -6.03 -6.48
C TYR A 127 -10.83 -6.00 -7.49
N ASP A 128 -10.94 -7.01 -8.36
CA ASP A 128 -11.86 -6.96 -9.51
C ASP A 128 -12.56 -8.29 -9.78
N GLU A 129 -13.65 -8.25 -10.55
CA GLU A 129 -14.40 -9.44 -10.98
C GLU A 129 -13.64 -10.33 -11.98
N GLY A 130 -12.58 -9.84 -12.61
CA GLY A 130 -11.85 -10.64 -13.58
C GLY A 130 -10.59 -9.99 -14.13
N LEU A 131 -9.52 -10.76 -14.17
CA LEU A 131 -8.23 -10.38 -14.77
C LEU A 131 -8.30 -10.15 -16.28
N ALA A 132 -9.31 -10.69 -16.96
CA ALA A 132 -9.25 -10.89 -18.40
C ALA A 132 -9.81 -9.76 -19.24
N GLU A 133 -10.64 -8.88 -18.69
CA GLU A 133 -11.37 -7.91 -19.50
C GLU A 133 -10.75 -6.51 -19.46
N THR A 134 -9.83 -6.25 -18.55
CA THR A 134 -9.27 -4.91 -18.36
C THR A 134 -8.19 -4.55 -19.37
N GLY A 135 -7.71 -5.48 -20.19
CA GLY A 135 -6.60 -5.25 -21.12
C GLY A 135 -5.25 -4.96 -20.42
N ASP A 136 -5.31 -4.73 -19.10
CA ASP A 136 -4.18 -4.35 -18.26
C ASP A 136 -3.28 -5.54 -17.89
N PHE A 137 -3.75 -6.78 -18.11
CA PHE A 137 -3.06 -8.01 -17.73
C PHE A 137 -2.83 -8.95 -18.92
N LYS A 138 -2.63 -8.40 -20.10
CA LYS A 138 -2.20 -9.20 -21.25
C LYS A 138 -0.73 -9.57 -21.07
N CYS A 139 -0.45 -10.85 -21.09
CA CYS A 139 0.89 -11.38 -20.98
C CYS A 139 1.25 -12.16 -22.23
N GLU A 140 2.42 -11.88 -22.82
CA GLU A 140 2.90 -12.62 -23.99
C GLU A 140 3.24 -14.07 -23.68
N TYR A 141 3.51 -14.38 -22.39
CA TYR A 141 3.95 -15.71 -21.94
C TYR A 141 2.85 -16.55 -21.29
N LEU A 142 1.69 -15.95 -21.02
CA LEU A 142 0.53 -16.63 -20.42
C LEU A 142 -0.66 -16.49 -21.36
N SER A 143 -1.07 -17.58 -21.97
CA SER A 143 -2.03 -17.62 -23.09
C SER A 143 -3.39 -16.99 -22.84
N GLY A 144 -3.74 -16.72 -21.58
CA GLY A 144 -5.03 -16.13 -21.20
C GLY A 144 -4.94 -14.79 -20.49
N GLY A 145 -3.72 -14.25 -20.27
CA GLY A 145 -3.50 -13.09 -19.43
C GLY A 145 -3.37 -13.46 -17.96
N GLY A 146 -2.88 -12.55 -17.16
CA GLY A 146 -2.69 -12.75 -15.74
C GLY A 146 -1.69 -11.77 -15.13
N PHE A 147 -1.48 -11.92 -13.83
CA PHE A 147 -0.49 -11.19 -13.08
C PHE A 147 0.34 -12.17 -12.25
N VAL A 148 1.65 -12.13 -12.39
CA VAL A 148 2.61 -12.86 -11.56
C VAL A 148 3.70 -11.88 -11.17
N ALA A 149 4.07 -11.84 -9.90
CA ALA A 149 5.14 -11.00 -9.40
C ALA A 149 5.96 -11.74 -8.35
N GLU A 150 7.21 -11.33 -8.19
CA GLU A 150 8.03 -11.78 -7.06
C GLU A 150 7.27 -11.57 -5.75
N GLU A 151 7.31 -12.54 -4.86
CA GLU A 151 6.49 -12.54 -3.63
C GLU A 151 6.74 -11.30 -2.74
N HIS A 152 7.96 -10.75 -2.75
CA HIS A 152 8.29 -9.55 -1.98
C HIS A 152 7.69 -8.25 -2.55
N ARG A 153 7.08 -8.30 -3.74
CA ARG A 153 6.36 -7.17 -4.34
C ARG A 153 4.89 -7.14 -3.97
N LEU A 154 4.42 -8.17 -3.30
CA LEU A 154 3.10 -8.18 -2.71
C LEU A 154 3.24 -7.81 -1.24
N PRO A 155 2.59 -6.75 -0.77
CA PRO A 155 2.66 -6.32 0.63
C PRO A 155 2.32 -7.46 1.60
N ILE A 156 1.36 -8.27 1.19
CA ILE A 156 1.00 -9.53 1.84
C ILE A 156 1.12 -10.63 0.78
N PRO A 157 1.94 -11.65 0.99
CA PRO A 157 2.23 -12.66 -0.02
C PRO A 157 1.08 -13.66 -0.17
N PHE A 158 -0.06 -13.18 -0.67
CA PHE A 158 -1.19 -14.03 -1.03
C PHE A 158 -1.84 -13.59 -2.34
N VAL A 159 -2.55 -14.52 -2.94
CA VAL A 159 -3.55 -14.28 -3.98
C VAL A 159 -4.85 -15.00 -3.61
N CYS A 160 -5.99 -14.41 -3.94
CA CYS A 160 -7.28 -14.93 -3.54
C CYS A 160 -8.27 -14.88 -4.69
N ILE A 161 -9.04 -15.97 -4.83
CA ILE A 161 -10.20 -16.05 -5.72
C ILE A 161 -11.44 -16.14 -4.84
N ASN A 162 -12.31 -15.17 -4.99
CA ASN A 162 -13.57 -15.11 -4.28
C ASN A 162 -14.67 -15.80 -5.06
N ASN A 163 -15.45 -16.66 -4.42
CA ASN A 163 -16.55 -17.39 -5.03
C ASN A 163 -17.78 -17.34 -4.12
N VAL A 164 -18.58 -16.29 -4.26
CA VAL A 164 -19.83 -16.08 -3.48
C VAL A 164 -21.09 -16.40 -4.32
N LYS A 165 -20.95 -16.65 -5.63
CA LYS A 165 -22.09 -16.85 -6.54
C LYS A 165 -22.87 -18.13 -6.28
N ARG A 166 -22.26 -19.14 -5.68
CA ARG A 166 -22.92 -20.41 -5.37
C ARG A 166 -23.34 -20.46 -3.92
N ALA A 167 -24.51 -21.01 -3.65
CA ALA A 167 -25.01 -21.25 -2.29
C ALA A 167 -24.13 -22.19 -1.42
N ALA A 168 -23.05 -22.74 -2.01
CA ALA A 168 -21.99 -23.52 -1.39
C ALA A 168 -20.62 -23.12 -1.98
N GLY A 169 -20.45 -21.87 -2.37
CA GLY A 169 -19.20 -21.35 -2.95
C GLY A 169 -18.18 -21.11 -1.85
N ASN A 170 -17.01 -21.72 -2.00
CA ASN A 170 -15.88 -21.49 -1.12
C ASN A 170 -14.89 -20.55 -1.78
N SER A 171 -14.59 -19.45 -1.10
CA SER A 171 -13.46 -18.58 -1.46
C SER A 171 -12.16 -19.27 -1.12
N LEU A 172 -11.11 -19.02 -1.90
CA LEU A 172 -9.84 -19.72 -1.80
C LEU A 172 -8.69 -18.72 -1.88
N ALA A 173 -7.72 -18.86 -0.99
CA ALA A 173 -6.49 -18.08 -1.02
C ALA A 173 -5.26 -18.98 -0.96
N LEU A 174 -4.26 -18.63 -1.75
CA LEU A 174 -2.92 -19.22 -1.72
C LEU A 174 -1.98 -18.19 -1.09
N PHE A 175 -1.38 -18.57 0.04
CA PHE A 175 -0.37 -17.79 0.76
C PHE A 175 1.00 -18.39 0.51
N SER A 176 1.95 -17.56 0.14
CA SER A 176 3.36 -17.96 0.11
C SER A 176 4.03 -17.63 1.43
N VAL A 177 4.84 -18.54 1.96
CA VAL A 177 5.79 -18.22 3.03
C VAL A 177 7.08 -17.78 2.35
N PRO A 178 7.46 -16.49 2.42
CA PRO A 178 8.62 -15.98 1.72
C PRO A 178 9.89 -16.72 2.06
N SER A 179 10.63 -17.12 1.03
CA SER A 179 11.89 -17.84 1.18
C SER A 179 12.75 -17.62 -0.07
N LYS A 180 14.06 -17.79 0.08
CA LYS A 180 14.97 -17.80 -1.06
C LYS A 180 14.92 -19.15 -1.75
N CYS A 181 15.02 -19.14 -3.08
CA CYS A 181 15.22 -20.33 -3.89
C CYS A 181 16.74 -20.45 -4.14
N ASN A 182 17.48 -20.97 -3.15
CA ASN A 182 18.94 -20.94 -3.13
C ASN A 182 19.55 -22.10 -3.91
N LEU A 183 19.69 -21.98 -5.22
CA LEU A 183 20.51 -22.90 -5.99
C LEU A 183 21.70 -22.21 -6.65
N ASN A 184 21.77 -20.90 -6.61
CA ASN A 184 22.88 -20.14 -7.18
C ASN A 184 23.22 -18.97 -6.24
N GLU A 185 24.46 -18.90 -5.73
CA GLU A 185 24.88 -17.85 -4.80
C GLU A 185 24.88 -16.45 -5.42
N ASP A 186 24.99 -16.36 -6.74
CA ASP A 186 25.05 -15.09 -7.47
C ASP A 186 23.68 -14.48 -7.79
N TYR A 187 22.61 -15.28 -7.75
CA TYR A 187 21.25 -14.82 -7.97
C TYR A 187 20.42 -15.09 -6.72
N ASP A 188 19.95 -14.02 -6.08
CA ASP A 188 18.87 -14.10 -5.10
C ASP A 188 17.60 -14.53 -5.82
N SER A 189 17.55 -15.79 -6.25
CA SER A 189 16.36 -16.35 -6.87
C SER A 189 15.25 -16.42 -5.83
N GLU A 190 14.12 -15.84 -6.17
CA GLU A 190 12.94 -15.72 -5.33
C GLU A 190 11.83 -16.59 -5.88
N TRP A 191 10.76 -16.64 -5.15
CA TRP A 191 9.51 -17.20 -5.61
C TRP A 191 8.62 -16.09 -6.12
N SER A 192 7.76 -16.42 -7.08
CA SER A 192 6.77 -15.51 -7.63
C SER A 192 5.36 -16.05 -7.45
N LEU A 193 4.43 -15.16 -7.13
CA LEU A 193 3.06 -15.47 -6.81
C LEU A 193 2.13 -14.67 -7.71
N GLY A 194 1.02 -15.30 -8.15
CA GLY A 194 0.11 -14.61 -9.03
C GLY A 194 -1.18 -15.35 -9.33
N ILE A 195 -1.93 -14.79 -10.26
CA ILE A 195 -3.15 -15.37 -10.83
C ILE A 195 -3.06 -15.31 -12.33
N VAL A 196 -3.33 -16.45 -12.98
CA VAL A 196 -3.31 -16.59 -14.44
C VAL A 196 -4.63 -17.16 -14.95
N ARG A 197 -5.04 -16.75 -16.14
CA ARG A 197 -6.21 -17.30 -16.80
C ARG A 197 -5.79 -18.36 -17.80
N GLU A 198 -6.39 -19.53 -17.69
CA GLU A 198 -6.16 -20.70 -18.54
C GLU A 198 -7.51 -21.18 -19.08
N GLU A 199 -7.82 -20.90 -20.34
CA GLU A 199 -9.10 -21.31 -20.97
C GLU A 199 -10.32 -21.10 -20.07
N ASP A 200 -10.83 -22.19 -19.48
CA ASP A 200 -12.00 -22.18 -18.61
C ASP A 200 -11.68 -21.99 -17.11
N ASN A 201 -10.40 -21.87 -16.75
CA ASN A 201 -9.96 -21.75 -15.37
C ASN A 201 -9.24 -20.42 -15.11
N ILE A 202 -9.29 -20.02 -13.85
CA ILE A 202 -8.39 -19.02 -13.25
C ILE A 202 -7.56 -19.79 -12.24
N SER A 203 -6.25 -19.75 -12.39
CA SER A 203 -5.31 -20.49 -11.54
C SER A 203 -4.53 -19.56 -10.65
N MET A 204 -4.49 -19.85 -9.34
CA MET A 204 -3.51 -19.26 -8.43
C MET A 204 -2.18 -19.96 -8.65
N LEU A 205 -1.13 -19.18 -8.86
CA LEU A 205 0.18 -19.68 -9.28
C LEU A 205 1.26 -19.25 -8.28
N LEU A 206 2.11 -20.20 -7.88
CA LEU A 206 3.33 -19.97 -7.13
C LEU A 206 4.47 -20.69 -7.86
N ILE A 207 5.46 -19.94 -8.34
CA ILE A 207 6.55 -20.50 -9.15
C ILE A 207 7.92 -20.06 -8.63
N SER A 208 8.92 -20.88 -8.87
CA SER A 208 10.33 -20.56 -8.57
C SER A 208 10.84 -19.46 -9.47
N GLY A 209 11.74 -18.65 -8.94
CA GLY A 209 12.41 -17.58 -9.65
C GLY A 209 11.69 -16.23 -9.59
N GLY A 210 12.46 -15.20 -9.87
CA GLY A 210 11.96 -13.81 -9.91
C GLY A 210 11.26 -13.51 -11.24
N VAL A 211 10.00 -13.87 -11.35
CA VAL A 211 9.19 -13.65 -12.55
C VAL A 211 8.25 -12.48 -12.35
N MET A 212 8.23 -11.58 -13.30
CA MET A 212 7.17 -10.57 -13.35
C MET A 212 6.47 -10.57 -14.69
N VAL A 213 5.20 -10.76 -14.63
CA VAL A 213 4.33 -10.77 -15.79
C VAL A 213 3.06 -10.01 -15.43
N ASN A 214 2.90 -8.82 -15.96
CA ASN A 214 1.76 -7.98 -15.64
C ASN A 214 1.08 -7.34 -16.85
N GLY A 215 1.62 -7.58 -18.05
CA GLY A 215 1.09 -7.02 -19.29
C GLY A 215 1.18 -5.51 -19.44
N GLN A 216 1.77 -4.78 -18.51
CA GLN A 216 1.95 -3.32 -18.58
C GLN A 216 3.41 -2.95 -18.81
N LYS A 217 3.64 -1.97 -19.69
CA LYS A 217 5.00 -1.47 -19.98
C LYS A 217 5.52 -0.49 -18.92
N ASP A 218 4.65 0.07 -18.08
CA ASP A 218 4.99 1.18 -17.17
C ASP A 218 4.68 0.81 -15.72
N PHE A 219 5.28 -0.23 -15.21
CA PHE A 219 5.01 -0.70 -13.86
C PHE A 219 5.96 -0.13 -12.79
N VAL A 220 7.03 0.51 -13.19
CA VAL A 220 8.03 1.11 -12.29
C VAL A 220 8.08 2.62 -12.50
N TYR A 221 8.29 3.34 -11.42
CA TYR A 221 8.48 4.78 -11.40
C TYR A 221 9.56 5.22 -12.41
N GLY A 222 9.29 6.28 -13.17
CA GLY A 222 10.23 6.84 -14.11
C GLY A 222 10.20 6.26 -15.53
N GLY A 223 9.15 5.54 -15.92
CA GLY A 223 8.98 5.03 -17.29
C GLY A 223 9.92 3.86 -17.63
N LEU A 224 10.35 3.15 -16.61
CA LEU A 224 11.27 2.04 -16.75
C LEU A 224 10.53 0.79 -17.23
N ASN A 225 11.12 0.12 -18.21
CA ASN A 225 10.54 -1.05 -18.85
C ASN A 225 10.48 -2.22 -17.86
N THR A 226 9.30 -2.73 -17.62
CA THR A 226 8.99 -3.62 -16.50
C THR A 226 8.90 -5.08 -16.85
N ASN A 227 9.16 -5.41 -18.08
CA ASN A 227 9.33 -6.80 -18.43
C ASN A 227 10.67 -7.27 -17.87
N VAL A 228 10.65 -7.80 -16.67
CA VAL A 228 11.80 -8.58 -16.20
C VAL A 228 11.99 -9.71 -17.19
N PRO A 229 13.18 -9.87 -17.73
CA PRO A 229 13.45 -10.99 -18.59
C PRO A 229 13.03 -12.28 -17.91
N TYR A 230 12.14 -13.01 -18.53
CA TYR A 230 11.62 -14.29 -18.05
C TYR A 230 12.76 -15.30 -17.78
N GLU A 231 13.93 -15.03 -18.37
CA GLU A 231 15.16 -15.76 -18.14
C GLU A 231 15.59 -15.86 -16.68
N ARG A 232 15.23 -14.89 -15.86
CA ARG A 232 15.54 -14.92 -14.42
C ARG A 232 14.68 -15.90 -13.62
N GLY A 233 13.60 -16.39 -14.17
CA GLY A 233 12.76 -17.41 -13.57
C GLY A 233 13.33 -18.82 -13.64
N TYR A 234 14.33 -19.04 -14.49
CA TYR A 234 14.95 -20.35 -14.70
C TYR A 234 16.24 -20.47 -13.92
N PHE A 235 16.49 -21.67 -13.43
CA PHE A 235 17.72 -22.01 -12.76
C PHE A 235 18.21 -23.40 -13.20
N ASP A 236 19.51 -23.63 -13.05
CA ASP A 236 20.10 -24.94 -13.24
C ASP A 236 20.11 -25.68 -11.91
N MET A 237 19.58 -26.89 -11.87
CA MET A 237 19.45 -27.70 -10.67
C MET A 237 20.49 -28.83 -10.70
N PRO A 238 21.61 -28.72 -9.95
CA PRO A 238 22.61 -29.75 -9.90
C PRO A 238 22.05 -31.11 -9.42
N ALA A 239 22.72 -32.20 -9.76
CA ALA A 239 22.35 -33.51 -9.27
C ALA A 239 22.33 -33.54 -7.73
N ASP A 240 21.42 -34.31 -7.15
CA ASP A 240 21.23 -34.50 -5.71
C ASP A 240 20.94 -33.20 -4.91
N THR A 241 20.63 -32.10 -5.57
CA THR A 241 20.17 -30.87 -4.89
C THR A 241 18.67 -30.86 -4.69
N GLU A 242 18.24 -30.07 -3.69
CA GLU A 242 16.83 -29.94 -3.33
C GLU A 242 16.40 -28.48 -3.23
N VAL A 243 15.14 -28.23 -3.55
CA VAL A 243 14.46 -26.93 -3.42
C VAL A 243 13.24 -27.10 -2.55
N VAL A 244 13.13 -26.31 -1.51
CA VAL A 244 12.01 -26.37 -0.56
C VAL A 244 11.15 -25.12 -0.66
N LYS A 245 9.82 -25.30 -0.66
CA LYS A 245 8.86 -24.20 -0.58
C LYS A 245 7.73 -24.50 0.39
N LYS A 246 7.48 -23.54 1.29
CA LYS A 246 6.33 -23.55 2.20
C LYS A 246 5.25 -22.61 1.69
N PHE A 247 4.01 -23.07 1.77
CA PHE A 247 2.84 -22.27 1.41
C PHE A 247 1.63 -22.73 2.22
N ALA A 248 0.55 -21.95 2.20
CA ALA A 248 -0.70 -22.33 2.82
C ALA A 248 -1.88 -22.11 1.87
N ILE A 249 -2.87 -22.99 1.97
CA ILE A 249 -4.14 -22.88 1.25
C ILE A 249 -5.23 -22.66 2.29
N TYR A 250 -5.96 -21.56 2.18
CA TYR A 250 -7.08 -21.24 3.06
C TYR A 250 -8.37 -21.20 2.26
N CYS A 251 -9.34 -21.98 2.73
CA CYS A 251 -10.66 -22.12 2.14
C CYS A 251 -11.71 -21.67 3.16
N TRP A 252 -12.64 -20.82 2.75
CA TRP A 252 -13.72 -20.37 3.62
C TRP A 252 -15.00 -20.09 2.84
N GLU A 253 -16.11 -20.21 3.55
CA GLU A 253 -17.42 -19.84 3.04
C GLU A 253 -17.69 -18.35 3.35
N ALA A 254 -18.13 -17.59 2.37
CA ALA A 254 -18.49 -16.18 2.54
C ALA A 254 -19.90 -15.95 1.99
N ASP A 255 -20.78 -15.41 2.83
CA ASP A 255 -22.16 -15.12 2.46
C ASP A 255 -22.27 -13.86 1.61
N LYS A 256 -21.31 -12.95 1.71
CA LYS A 256 -21.28 -11.67 0.98
C LYS A 256 -19.91 -11.41 0.38
N LYS A 257 -19.88 -10.70 -0.74
CA LYS A 257 -18.63 -10.32 -1.43
C LYS A 257 -17.65 -9.58 -0.52
N SER A 258 -18.13 -8.64 0.27
CA SER A 258 -17.28 -7.88 1.19
C SER A 258 -16.64 -8.73 2.30
N GLU A 259 -17.31 -9.78 2.76
CA GLU A 259 -16.80 -10.67 3.81
C GLU A 259 -15.59 -11.49 3.32
N ALA A 260 -15.55 -11.83 2.03
CA ALA A 260 -14.42 -12.53 1.47
C ALA A 260 -13.13 -11.72 1.58
N PHE A 261 -13.21 -10.41 1.33
CA PHE A 261 -12.08 -9.49 1.49
C PHE A 261 -11.60 -9.43 2.95
N ASP A 262 -12.53 -9.27 3.88
CA ASP A 262 -12.23 -9.15 5.32
C ASP A 262 -11.63 -10.44 5.88
N ASN A 263 -12.12 -11.60 5.45
CA ASN A 263 -11.65 -12.91 5.91
C ASN A 263 -10.19 -13.18 5.51
N VAL A 264 -9.79 -12.86 4.27
CA VAL A 264 -8.41 -13.08 3.83
C VAL A 264 -7.43 -12.16 4.56
N ILE A 265 -7.83 -10.92 4.89
CA ILE A 265 -7.00 -10.00 5.68
C ILE A 265 -6.82 -10.52 7.11
N LYS A 266 -7.89 -10.96 7.77
CA LYS A 266 -7.80 -11.57 9.11
C LYS A 266 -6.87 -12.78 9.09
N LYS A 267 -7.03 -13.65 8.08
CA LYS A 267 -6.17 -14.82 7.92
C LYS A 267 -4.71 -14.46 7.72
N SER A 268 -4.44 -13.37 6.99
CA SER A 268 -3.08 -12.85 6.82
C SER A 268 -2.43 -12.46 8.16
N PHE A 269 -3.19 -11.83 9.06
CA PHE A 269 -2.72 -11.52 10.41
C PHE A 269 -2.41 -12.78 11.22
N ASP A 270 -3.27 -13.81 11.12
CA ASP A 270 -3.07 -15.06 11.84
C ASP A 270 -1.82 -15.82 11.35
N LEU A 271 -1.60 -15.85 10.01
CA LEU A 271 -0.48 -16.57 9.41
C LEU A 271 0.86 -15.85 9.60
N PHE A 272 0.90 -14.56 9.36
CA PHE A 272 2.16 -13.81 9.34
C PHE A 272 2.44 -13.10 10.66
N SER A 273 1.42 -12.95 11.52
CA SER A 273 1.55 -12.28 12.83
C SER A 273 2.40 -11.03 12.77
N PRO A 274 2.10 -10.08 11.87
CA PRO A 274 3.00 -8.96 11.62
C PRO A 274 3.26 -8.20 12.91
N ASP A 275 4.53 -8.03 13.23
CA ASP A 275 5.00 -7.29 14.40
C ASP A 275 6.37 -6.69 14.09
N ASN A 276 6.61 -5.51 14.57
CA ASN A 276 7.90 -4.86 14.43
C ASN A 276 8.30 -4.14 15.74
N LYS A 277 9.58 -4.15 16.04
CA LYS A 277 10.10 -3.53 17.25
C LYS A 277 10.37 -2.05 17.03
N ILE A 278 10.06 -1.25 18.05
CA ILE A 278 10.50 0.14 18.13
C ILE A 278 12.02 0.12 18.40
N GLN A 279 12.79 0.69 17.49
CA GLN A 279 14.25 0.87 17.67
C GLN A 279 14.57 2.22 18.29
N THR A 280 13.81 3.25 17.92
CA THR A 280 13.95 4.61 18.42
C THR A 280 12.72 4.96 19.26
N SER A 281 12.90 5.50 20.46
CA SER A 281 11.76 5.94 21.27
C SER A 281 11.00 7.08 20.58
N TYR A 282 9.68 7.16 20.79
CA TYR A 282 8.89 8.27 20.26
C TYR A 282 9.43 9.64 20.72
N ASN A 283 9.91 9.75 21.95
CA ASN A 283 10.50 10.99 22.44
C ASN A 283 11.77 11.38 21.68
N ASP A 284 12.62 10.43 21.35
CA ASP A 284 13.81 10.71 20.55
C ASP A 284 13.46 11.02 19.10
N PHE A 285 12.51 10.31 18.55
CA PHE A 285 11.94 10.63 17.23
C PHE A 285 11.44 12.08 17.15
N LEU A 286 10.62 12.52 18.14
CA LEU A 286 10.12 13.89 18.17
C LEU A 286 11.26 14.93 18.29
N LYS A 287 12.32 14.64 19.07
CA LYS A 287 13.51 15.49 19.13
C LYS A 287 14.22 15.56 17.76
N TYR A 288 14.43 14.42 17.11
CA TYR A 288 15.07 14.37 15.78
C TYR A 288 14.25 15.12 14.73
N LYS A 289 12.94 14.93 14.71
CA LYS A 289 12.04 15.68 13.81
C LYS A 289 12.08 17.19 14.05
N SER A 290 12.18 17.61 15.30
CA SER A 290 12.35 19.02 15.64
C SER A 290 13.67 19.60 15.08
N ILE A 291 14.77 18.83 15.12
CA ILE A 291 16.05 19.23 14.52
C ILE A 291 15.89 19.38 13.00
N ALA A 292 15.27 18.39 12.34
CA ALA A 292 15.07 18.42 10.90
C ALA A 292 14.20 19.61 10.46
N LEU A 293 13.11 19.92 11.16
CA LEU A 293 12.30 21.11 10.87
C LEU A 293 13.08 22.41 11.05
N LYS A 294 13.88 22.50 12.11
CA LYS A 294 14.70 23.68 12.36
C LYS A 294 15.70 23.92 11.24
N ASN A 295 16.32 22.87 10.71
CA ASN A 295 17.24 22.96 9.59
C ASN A 295 16.57 23.39 8.28
N ARG A 296 15.25 23.18 8.16
CA ARG A 296 14.47 23.52 6.98
C ARG A 296 13.80 24.89 7.07
N TYR A 297 13.69 25.47 8.26
CA TYR A 297 13.08 26.78 8.41
C TYR A 297 14.01 27.88 7.88
N VAL A 298 13.46 28.69 7.01
CA VAL A 298 14.15 29.86 6.45
C VAL A 298 13.24 31.10 6.53
N GLU A 299 13.82 32.25 6.83
CA GLU A 299 13.12 33.53 6.84
C GLU A 299 14.00 34.68 6.37
N SER A 300 13.36 35.67 5.81
CA SER A 300 13.92 36.98 5.47
C SER A 300 12.87 38.05 5.74
N ASP A 301 13.16 39.30 5.36
CA ASP A 301 12.17 40.37 5.45
C ASP A 301 10.97 40.13 4.52
N ASP A 302 11.15 39.35 3.45
CA ASP A 302 10.18 39.15 2.37
C ASP A 302 9.46 37.81 2.39
N PHE A 303 9.97 36.81 3.11
CA PHE A 303 9.39 35.47 3.17
C PHE A 303 9.73 34.70 4.44
N ALA A 304 8.88 33.74 4.80
CA ALA A 304 9.11 32.79 5.87
C ALA A 304 8.47 31.45 5.57
N GLY A 305 9.16 30.35 5.87
CA GLY A 305 8.63 28.98 5.68
C GLY A 305 9.70 27.91 5.73
N TYR A 306 9.37 26.72 5.24
CA TYR A 306 10.22 25.53 5.30
C TYR A 306 10.63 25.09 3.90
N VAL A 307 11.91 24.84 3.66
CA VAL A 307 12.38 24.38 2.35
C VAL A 307 12.00 22.94 2.09
N LYS A 308 11.65 22.64 0.84
CA LYS A 308 11.18 21.33 0.40
C LYS A 308 12.22 20.23 0.54
N LYS A 309 13.43 20.49 0.10
CA LYS A 309 14.54 19.53 0.09
C LYS A 309 15.77 20.14 0.73
N LEU A 310 16.48 19.29 1.47
CA LEU A 310 17.86 19.50 1.85
C LEU A 310 18.69 18.58 0.96
N SER A 311 19.69 19.09 0.28
CA SER A 311 20.62 18.31 -0.53
C SER A 311 22.04 18.62 -0.11
N ASP A 312 22.80 17.60 0.12
CA ASP A 312 24.25 17.61 0.39
C ASP A 312 25.05 17.04 -0.78
N ALA A 313 24.39 16.39 -1.74
CA ALA A 313 25.10 15.72 -2.81
C ALA A 313 25.59 16.66 -3.91
N HIS A 314 25.08 17.90 -4.01
CA HIS A 314 25.49 18.88 -5.03
C HIS A 314 25.52 20.27 -4.43
N GLU A 315 26.68 20.87 -4.39
CA GLU A 315 26.92 22.26 -3.95
C GLU A 315 26.05 23.30 -4.67
N ASP A 316 25.43 22.94 -5.81
CA ASP A 316 24.59 23.79 -6.65
C ASP A 316 23.08 23.67 -6.39
N MET A 317 22.62 22.71 -5.59
CA MET A 317 21.19 22.61 -5.26
C MET A 317 20.88 23.48 -4.05
N HIS A 318 20.73 24.75 -4.30
CA HIS A 318 20.32 25.72 -3.30
C HIS A 318 18.97 25.32 -2.66
N TYR A 319 18.86 25.56 -1.37
CA TYR A 319 17.66 25.50 -0.52
C TYR A 319 16.60 26.54 -0.98
N THR A 320 16.24 26.54 -2.26
CA THR A 320 15.59 27.69 -2.88
C THR A 320 14.11 27.53 -3.06
N THR A 321 13.57 26.32 -2.84
CA THR A 321 12.15 26.13 -3.09
C THR A 321 11.40 25.88 -1.80
N MET A 322 10.74 26.92 -1.33
CA MET A 322 9.55 26.73 -0.51
C MET A 322 8.39 26.48 -1.47
N SER A 323 7.94 25.27 -1.56
CA SER A 323 6.80 25.01 -2.37
C SER A 323 5.67 24.49 -1.50
N ASP A 324 4.51 25.12 -1.60
CA ASP A 324 3.28 24.67 -0.97
C ASP A 324 2.38 23.87 -1.93
N GLY A 325 2.87 23.51 -3.08
CA GLY A 325 2.21 22.63 -4.04
C GLY A 325 2.39 21.19 -3.63
N TRP A 326 2.87 20.37 -4.40
CA TRP A 326 3.28 19.05 -3.93
C TRP A 326 3.96 19.14 -2.54
N THR A 327 3.67 20.19 -1.82
CA THR A 327 4.42 20.84 -0.81
C THR A 327 3.62 21.77 0.08
N ILE A 328 2.33 21.63 0.11
CA ILE A 328 1.45 22.11 1.18
C ILE A 328 1.95 21.68 2.54
N ASP A 329 2.94 20.85 2.50
CA ASP A 329 3.77 20.46 3.61
C ASP A 329 4.38 21.64 4.37
N ASN A 330 4.47 22.81 3.76
CA ASN A 330 4.91 24.03 4.44
C ASN A 330 3.97 24.39 5.60
N ILE A 331 2.64 24.39 5.35
CA ILE A 331 1.64 24.63 6.41
C ILE A 331 1.57 23.44 7.37
N ALA A 332 1.74 22.21 6.87
CA ALA A 332 1.84 21.03 7.71
C ALA A 332 3.08 21.08 8.63
N ALA A 333 4.23 21.54 8.10
CA ALA A 333 5.44 21.75 8.87
C ALA A 333 5.26 22.82 9.95
N ALA A 334 4.60 23.92 9.61
CA ALA A 334 4.25 24.98 10.54
C ALA A 334 3.37 24.46 11.68
N TRP A 335 2.39 23.62 11.38
CA TRP A 335 1.58 22.96 12.40
C TRP A 335 2.43 22.04 13.29
N CYS A 336 3.28 21.19 12.70
CA CYS A 336 4.16 20.30 13.47
C CYS A 336 5.10 21.06 14.41
N ASP A 337 5.70 22.15 13.92
CA ASP A 337 6.62 22.97 14.72
C ASP A 337 5.89 23.68 15.87
N ALA A 338 4.70 24.23 15.61
CA ALA A 338 3.87 24.86 16.64
C ALA A 338 3.42 23.85 17.69
N GLN A 339 2.85 22.70 17.28
CA GLN A 339 2.39 21.64 18.18
C GLN A 339 3.51 21.12 19.06
N ASN A 340 4.66 20.76 18.46
CA ASN A 340 5.82 20.30 19.20
C ASN A 340 6.37 21.37 20.17
N SER A 341 6.35 22.62 19.76
CA SER A 341 6.76 23.74 20.62
C SER A 341 5.82 23.94 21.81
N LEU A 342 4.52 23.75 21.63
CA LEU A 342 3.55 23.79 22.72
C LEU A 342 3.79 22.67 23.73
N GLU A 343 4.00 21.45 23.28
CA GLU A 343 4.33 20.30 24.14
C GLU A 343 5.62 20.52 24.95
N LEU A 344 6.63 21.10 24.29
CA LEU A 344 7.93 21.43 24.91
C LEU A 344 7.90 22.75 25.70
N ARG A 345 6.78 23.45 25.75
CA ARG A 345 6.60 24.79 26.37
C ARG A 345 7.59 25.84 25.82
N LYS A 346 7.86 25.78 24.50
CA LYS A 346 8.69 26.74 23.76
C LYS A 346 7.82 27.67 22.95
N ARG A 347 8.39 28.82 22.51
CA ARG A 347 7.68 29.79 21.69
C ARG A 347 8.15 29.82 20.22
N GLU A 348 9.31 29.25 19.94
CA GLU A 348 10.00 29.38 18.67
C GLU A 348 9.11 28.86 17.50
N GLY A 349 8.65 27.61 17.55
CA GLY A 349 7.82 27.04 16.47
C GLY A 349 6.45 27.71 16.34
N ILE A 350 5.89 28.28 17.40
CA ILE A 350 4.66 29.08 17.30
C ILE A 350 4.92 30.35 16.48
N MET A 351 6.06 31.01 16.69
CA MET A 351 6.44 32.20 15.93
C MET A 351 6.74 31.86 14.46
N HIS A 352 7.43 30.73 14.21
CA HIS A 352 7.69 30.25 12.86
C HIS A 352 6.36 29.97 12.12
N ALA A 353 5.44 29.25 12.76
CA ALA A 353 4.14 28.96 12.20
C ALA A 353 3.35 30.24 11.85
N ARG A 354 3.36 31.23 12.75
CA ARG A 354 2.70 32.52 12.50
C ARG A 354 3.30 33.21 11.27
N LYS A 355 4.61 33.36 11.21
CA LYS A 355 5.30 34.00 10.08
C LYS A 355 5.07 33.25 8.76
N CYS A 356 5.13 31.92 8.79
CA CYS A 356 4.88 31.09 7.61
C CYS A 356 3.45 31.30 7.07
N VAL A 357 2.43 31.22 7.94
CA VAL A 357 1.03 31.39 7.54
C VAL A 357 0.73 32.84 7.10
N ASP A 358 1.26 33.84 7.83
CA ASP A 358 1.13 35.24 7.44
C ASP A 358 1.73 35.50 6.06
N PHE A 359 2.93 35.02 5.79
CA PHE A 359 3.56 35.12 4.48
C PHE A 359 2.70 34.47 3.40
N TYR A 360 2.30 33.21 3.61
CA TYR A 360 1.49 32.47 2.64
C TYR A 360 0.19 33.19 2.33
N LEU A 361 -0.60 33.55 3.34
CA LEU A 361 -1.92 34.13 3.15
C LEU A 361 -1.90 35.54 2.56
N ASN A 362 -0.84 36.33 2.83
CA ASN A 362 -0.73 37.67 2.32
C ASN A 362 -0.26 37.72 0.86
N THR A 363 0.58 36.77 0.43
CA THR A 363 1.30 36.86 -0.86
C THR A 363 0.82 35.87 -1.92
N SER A 364 0.16 34.75 -1.57
CA SER A 364 -0.25 33.68 -2.52
C SER A 364 -1.60 33.90 -3.22
N LYS A 365 -2.19 35.09 -3.12
CA LYS A 365 -3.55 35.37 -3.61
C LYS A 365 -3.67 35.16 -5.14
N CYS A 366 -4.73 34.49 -5.56
CA CYS A 366 -5.16 34.38 -6.94
C CYS A 366 -6.14 35.50 -7.32
N LYS A 367 -6.40 35.68 -8.63
CA LYS A 367 -7.45 36.58 -9.10
C LYS A 367 -8.84 36.18 -8.62
N LYS A 368 -9.10 34.87 -8.59
CA LYS A 368 -10.34 34.34 -8.05
C LYS A 368 -10.27 34.31 -6.52
N ARG A 369 -11.18 35.02 -5.86
CA ARG A 369 -11.33 34.99 -4.40
C ARG A 369 -11.49 33.55 -3.91
N GLY A 370 -10.79 33.19 -2.84
CA GLY A 370 -10.77 31.88 -2.26
C GLY A 370 -9.69 30.95 -2.81
N LEU A 371 -9.22 31.12 -4.05
CA LEU A 371 -8.09 30.37 -4.59
C LEU A 371 -6.74 31.01 -4.22
N ARG A 372 -5.72 30.16 -4.12
CA ARG A 372 -4.36 30.55 -3.79
C ARG A 372 -3.35 29.85 -4.68
N GLN A 373 -2.22 30.50 -4.92
CA GLN A 373 -1.06 29.90 -5.52
C GLN A 373 -0.40 28.95 -4.51
N LEU A 374 0.10 27.83 -4.98
CA LEU A 374 0.53 26.74 -4.12
C LEU A 374 2.06 26.56 -4.07
N TYR A 375 2.80 27.29 -4.89
CA TYR A 375 4.22 27.10 -5.04
C TYR A 375 4.97 28.43 -5.03
N PHE A 376 5.87 28.61 -4.06
CA PHE A 376 6.75 29.78 -3.99
C PHE A 376 8.20 29.37 -4.25
N ASP A 377 8.84 30.07 -5.15
CA ASP A 377 10.25 29.94 -5.44
C ASP A 377 11.00 31.11 -4.80
N ASN A 378 11.68 30.87 -3.69
CA ASN A 378 12.38 31.89 -2.94
C ASN A 378 13.68 32.39 -3.62
N ALA A 379 14.22 31.67 -4.62
CA ALA A 379 15.33 32.17 -5.41
C ALA A 379 14.89 33.24 -6.43
N THR A 380 13.72 33.04 -7.00
CA THR A 380 13.17 34.01 -7.99
C THR A 380 12.14 34.96 -7.38
N MET A 381 11.77 34.78 -6.12
CA MET A 381 10.74 35.54 -5.39
C MET A 381 9.39 35.52 -6.11
N LYS A 382 9.02 34.37 -6.71
CA LYS A 382 7.80 34.24 -7.51
C LYS A 382 6.89 33.13 -7.04
N TRP A 383 5.63 33.44 -7.02
CA TRP A 383 4.57 32.44 -6.88
C TRP A 383 4.23 31.80 -8.22
N ARG A 384 3.91 30.51 -8.17
CA ARG A 384 3.32 29.72 -9.26
C ARG A 384 2.06 29.05 -8.75
N TYR A 385 1.14 28.72 -9.65
CA TYR A 385 -0.12 28.05 -9.28
C TYR A 385 0.12 26.61 -8.84
N SER A 386 0.98 25.89 -9.54
CA SER A 386 1.45 24.55 -9.16
C SER A 386 2.80 24.24 -9.84
N MET A 387 3.35 23.06 -9.53
CA MET A 387 4.50 22.52 -10.28
C MET A 387 4.13 22.12 -11.72
N GLN A 388 2.83 21.86 -11.98
CA GLN A 388 2.32 21.40 -13.28
C GLN A 388 1.95 22.55 -14.21
N GLY A 389 2.14 23.80 -13.81
CA GLY A 389 1.84 25.00 -14.62
C GLY A 389 0.70 25.84 -14.06
N ASP A 390 -0.06 26.49 -14.96
CA ASP A 390 -1.12 27.44 -14.61
C ASP A 390 -2.43 26.74 -14.23
N ILE A 391 -2.34 25.77 -13.32
CA ILE A 391 -3.45 25.03 -12.74
C ILE A 391 -3.34 24.96 -11.22
N ILE A 392 -4.46 24.80 -10.54
CA ILE A 392 -4.54 24.61 -9.09
C ILE A 392 -5.12 23.21 -8.84
N PRO A 393 -4.27 22.20 -8.54
CA PRO A 393 -4.74 20.85 -8.26
C PRO A 393 -5.65 20.80 -7.03
N SER A 394 -6.80 20.14 -7.16
CA SER A 394 -7.78 20.07 -6.07
C SER A 394 -7.26 19.31 -4.86
N CYS A 395 -6.47 18.28 -5.10
CA CYS A 395 -5.84 17.49 -4.02
C CYS A 395 -4.96 18.39 -3.14
N GLU A 396 -4.07 19.14 -3.76
CA GLU A 396 -3.11 20.02 -3.09
C GLU A 396 -3.83 21.17 -2.40
N PHE A 397 -4.76 21.82 -3.10
CA PHE A 397 -5.54 22.91 -2.54
C PHE A 397 -6.39 22.47 -1.33
N GLY A 398 -7.05 21.31 -1.43
CA GLY A 398 -7.82 20.74 -0.31
C GLY A 398 -6.95 20.44 0.91
N LEU A 399 -5.76 19.87 0.71
CA LEU A 399 -4.80 19.64 1.80
C LEU A 399 -4.35 20.97 2.44
N MET A 400 -4.03 21.97 1.64
CA MET A 400 -3.64 23.30 2.14
C MET A 400 -4.71 23.86 3.08
N VAL A 401 -5.97 23.90 2.62
CA VAL A 401 -7.09 24.41 3.44
C VAL A 401 -7.28 23.55 4.70
N SER A 402 -7.15 22.23 4.59
CA SER A 402 -7.24 21.31 5.73
C SER A 402 -6.15 21.58 6.77
N TYR A 403 -4.90 21.80 6.36
CA TYR A 403 -3.80 22.10 7.29
C TYR A 403 -3.90 23.50 7.91
N LEU A 404 -4.42 24.47 7.14
CA LEU A 404 -4.71 25.80 7.67
C LEU A 404 -5.78 25.71 8.78
N ALA A 405 -6.82 24.88 8.59
CA ALA A 405 -7.80 24.62 9.66
C ALA A 405 -7.14 24.03 10.90
N ASP A 406 -6.22 23.07 10.74
CA ASP A 406 -5.51 22.47 11.86
C ASP A 406 -4.71 23.51 12.68
N ILE A 407 -4.04 24.46 12.01
CA ILE A 407 -3.32 25.55 12.69
C ILE A 407 -4.29 26.47 13.43
N ILE A 408 -5.39 26.85 12.78
CA ILE A 408 -6.41 27.71 13.41
C ILE A 408 -7.01 27.02 14.66
N LEU A 409 -7.32 25.74 14.56
CA LEU A 409 -7.83 24.97 15.70
C LEU A 409 -6.78 24.88 16.80
N LEU A 410 -5.54 24.57 16.48
CA LEU A 410 -4.44 24.52 17.43
C LEU A 410 -4.29 25.85 18.20
N PHE A 411 -4.33 26.97 17.50
CA PHE A 411 -4.21 28.29 18.12
C PHE A 411 -5.42 28.58 19.04
N LYS A 412 -6.65 28.24 18.62
CA LYS A 412 -7.86 28.38 19.45
C LYS A 412 -7.80 27.51 20.71
N GLU A 413 -7.42 26.25 20.59
CA GLU A 413 -7.31 25.29 21.69
C GLU A 413 -6.33 25.74 22.78
N HIS A 414 -5.23 26.38 22.35
CA HIS A 414 -4.20 26.89 23.27
C HIS A 414 -4.36 28.38 23.63
N CYS A 415 -5.53 28.97 23.35
CA CYS A 415 -5.82 30.38 23.62
C CYS A 415 -4.81 31.34 23.01
N LEU A 416 -4.24 30.98 21.86
CA LEU A 416 -3.38 31.86 21.08
C LEU A 416 -4.25 32.71 20.14
N GLU A 417 -3.81 33.94 19.89
CA GLU A 417 -4.50 34.84 18.97
C GLU A 417 -4.48 34.28 17.56
N VAL A 418 -5.65 34.14 16.93
CA VAL A 418 -5.83 33.86 15.50
C VAL A 418 -6.08 35.18 14.80
N PRO A 419 -5.21 35.64 13.87
CA PRO A 419 -5.43 36.87 13.12
C PRO A 419 -6.76 36.79 12.32
N GLU A 420 -7.49 37.89 12.28
CA GLU A 420 -8.75 37.99 11.51
C GLU A 420 -8.54 37.66 10.04
N SER A 421 -7.41 38.10 9.47
CA SER A 421 -6.99 37.80 8.09
C SER A 421 -6.84 36.30 7.81
N TRP A 422 -6.51 35.48 8.81
CA TRP A 422 -6.46 34.01 8.65
C TRP A 422 -7.86 33.42 8.53
N SER A 423 -8.77 33.88 9.40
CA SER A 423 -10.17 33.43 9.40
C SER A 423 -10.85 33.80 8.08
N GLU A 424 -10.72 35.06 7.63
CA GLU A 424 -11.28 35.51 6.36
C GLU A 424 -10.74 34.73 5.16
N ALA A 425 -9.41 34.53 5.11
CA ALA A 425 -8.77 33.79 4.04
C ALA A 425 -9.16 32.30 3.99
N PHE A 426 -9.34 31.70 5.17
CA PHE A 426 -9.79 30.35 5.32
C PHE A 426 -11.25 30.18 4.87
N GLU A 427 -12.16 31.05 5.35
CA GLU A 427 -13.57 31.04 4.97
C GLU A 427 -13.76 31.27 3.47
N ASP A 428 -13.03 32.22 2.87
CA ASP A 428 -13.03 32.43 1.42
C ASP A 428 -12.69 31.16 0.64
N SER A 429 -11.71 30.38 1.13
CA SER A 429 -11.30 29.14 0.47
C SER A 429 -12.36 28.05 0.65
N CYS A 430 -12.98 27.95 1.83
CA CYS A 430 -14.06 27.01 2.10
C CYS A 430 -15.32 27.32 1.28
N ASP A 431 -15.69 28.60 1.17
CA ASP A 431 -16.80 29.06 0.33
C ASP A 431 -16.56 28.73 -1.15
N PHE A 432 -15.33 28.93 -1.63
CA PHE A 432 -14.95 28.52 -2.99
C PHE A 432 -15.16 27.02 -3.19
N LEU A 433 -14.71 26.17 -2.26
CA LEU A 433 -14.89 24.71 -2.35
C LEU A 433 -16.38 24.32 -2.37
N CYS A 434 -17.24 25.02 -1.63
CA CYS A 434 -18.68 24.78 -1.68
C CYS A 434 -19.30 25.11 -3.04
N LEU A 435 -18.89 26.19 -3.68
CA LEU A 435 -19.43 26.62 -4.98
C LEU A 435 -18.98 25.73 -6.13
N ILE A 436 -17.71 25.47 -6.23
CA ILE A 436 -17.10 24.73 -7.34
C ILE A 436 -17.52 23.27 -7.34
N ARG A 437 -17.73 22.66 -6.19
CA ARG A 437 -18.22 21.28 -6.11
C ARG A 437 -19.52 21.05 -6.89
N LYS A 438 -20.39 22.04 -6.93
CA LYS A 438 -21.67 21.96 -7.66
C LYS A 438 -21.51 21.92 -9.17
N MET A 439 -20.35 22.27 -9.68
CA MET A 439 -20.04 22.27 -11.12
C MET A 439 -19.64 20.88 -11.63
N THR A 440 -19.33 19.92 -10.74
CA THR A 440 -19.03 18.55 -11.14
C THR A 440 -20.33 17.74 -11.25
N LYS A 441 -20.52 17.04 -12.36
CA LYS A 441 -21.75 16.28 -12.61
C LYS A 441 -22.00 15.19 -11.57
N GLU A 442 -20.94 14.52 -11.17
CA GLU A 442 -20.94 13.41 -10.23
C GLU A 442 -21.02 13.88 -8.76
N GLY A 443 -20.84 15.16 -8.51
CA GLY A 443 -20.82 15.75 -7.16
C GLY A 443 -19.54 15.47 -6.38
N ILE A 444 -18.43 15.27 -7.07
CA ILE A 444 -17.05 15.19 -6.56
C ILE A 444 -16.21 16.35 -7.10
N TYR A 445 -14.99 16.52 -6.60
CA TYR A 445 -14.10 17.60 -7.03
C TYR A 445 -13.36 17.25 -8.32
N PRO A 446 -13.09 18.24 -9.21
CA PRO A 446 -12.34 18.03 -10.44
C PRO A 446 -10.86 17.78 -10.13
N GLN A 447 -10.07 17.42 -11.13
CA GLN A 447 -8.63 17.23 -10.95
C GLN A 447 -7.94 18.55 -10.60
N TYR A 448 -8.33 19.66 -11.23
CA TYR A 448 -7.78 20.99 -10.97
C TYR A 448 -8.78 22.10 -11.31
N TRP A 449 -8.44 23.29 -10.89
CA TRP A 449 -9.07 24.54 -11.33
C TRP A 449 -8.06 25.40 -12.06
N THR A 450 -8.56 26.23 -12.97
CA THR A 450 -7.77 27.32 -13.55
C THR A 450 -7.67 28.49 -12.56
N PRO A 451 -6.68 29.40 -12.69
CA PRO A 451 -6.50 30.51 -11.75
C PRO A 451 -7.68 31.47 -11.63
N ASP A 452 -8.57 31.50 -12.60
CA ASP A 452 -9.82 32.26 -12.60
C ASP A 452 -11.02 31.47 -12.04
N GLY A 453 -10.81 30.23 -11.61
CA GLY A 453 -11.82 29.37 -11.00
C GLY A 453 -12.63 28.54 -11.99
N GLY A 454 -12.18 28.42 -13.24
CA GLY A 454 -12.75 27.47 -14.20
C GLY A 454 -12.42 26.04 -13.80
N VAL A 455 -13.36 25.11 -14.06
CA VAL A 455 -13.17 23.68 -13.79
C VAL A 455 -12.37 23.07 -14.93
N GLY A 456 -11.21 22.52 -14.59
CA GLY A 456 -10.41 21.74 -15.52
C GLY A 456 -10.71 20.26 -15.39
N GLU A 457 -10.65 19.54 -16.50
CA GLU A 457 -10.95 18.12 -16.61
C GLU A 457 -11.99 17.61 -15.59
N PRO A 458 -13.29 17.66 -15.92
CA PRO A 458 -14.38 17.35 -15.00
C PRO A 458 -14.49 15.85 -14.68
N ASP A 459 -13.49 15.07 -15.06
CA ASP A 459 -13.44 13.64 -14.78
C ASP A 459 -13.34 13.37 -13.27
N MET A 460 -13.82 12.22 -12.88
CA MET A 460 -13.76 11.76 -11.52
C MET A 460 -12.30 11.64 -11.06
N PHE A 461 -11.94 12.39 -10.02
CA PHE A 461 -10.58 12.43 -9.48
C PHE A 461 -10.57 12.12 -7.98
N ALA A 462 -9.90 11.04 -7.62
CA ALA A 462 -9.84 10.57 -6.24
C ALA A 462 -9.16 11.55 -5.28
N GLY A 463 -8.09 12.19 -5.72
CA GLY A 463 -7.34 13.15 -4.91
C GLY A 463 -8.17 14.34 -4.42
N GLY A 464 -9.22 14.70 -5.12
CA GLY A 464 -10.14 15.76 -4.69
C GLY A 464 -10.87 15.49 -3.36
N VAL A 465 -10.79 14.28 -2.83
CA VAL A 465 -11.37 13.95 -1.50
C VAL A 465 -10.73 14.76 -0.37
N THR A 466 -9.55 15.32 -0.55
CA THR A 466 -8.91 16.24 0.42
C THR A 466 -9.73 17.50 0.68
N CYS A 467 -10.50 17.95 -0.32
CA CYS A 467 -11.45 19.06 -0.14
C CYS A 467 -12.59 18.71 0.84
N VAL A 468 -12.91 17.44 0.98
CA VAL A 468 -13.89 16.96 1.99
C VAL A 468 -13.33 17.14 3.38
N SER A 469 -12.08 16.75 3.63
CA SER A 469 -11.38 16.99 4.89
C SER A 469 -11.34 18.48 5.24
N ALA A 470 -11.01 19.34 4.26
CA ALA A 470 -11.01 20.79 4.43
C ALA A 470 -12.36 21.33 4.91
N LEU A 471 -13.45 20.91 4.28
CA LEU A 471 -14.80 21.35 4.65
C LEU A 471 -15.29 20.76 5.98
N ALA A 472 -14.94 19.51 6.30
CA ALA A 472 -15.27 18.93 7.61
C ALA A 472 -14.61 19.72 8.75
N LYS A 473 -13.34 20.07 8.61
CA LYS A 473 -12.62 20.92 9.55
C LYS A 473 -13.12 22.37 9.56
N ALA A 474 -13.58 22.89 8.40
CA ALA A 474 -14.21 24.20 8.33
C ALA A 474 -15.43 24.29 9.26
N TYR A 475 -16.24 23.25 9.30
CA TYR A 475 -17.33 23.16 10.28
C TYR A 475 -16.81 23.19 11.72
N SER A 476 -15.73 22.47 12.03
CA SER A 476 -15.12 22.50 13.37
C SER A 476 -14.55 23.88 13.76
N VAL A 477 -14.05 24.63 12.79
CA VAL A 477 -13.50 25.99 12.98
C VAL A 477 -14.59 27.03 13.17
N THR A 478 -15.67 27.00 12.34
CA THR A 478 -16.67 28.07 12.20
C THR A 478 -18.03 27.77 12.80
N GLY A 479 -18.41 26.48 12.91
CA GLY A 479 -19.76 26.04 13.26
C GLY A 479 -20.77 26.10 12.11
N GLU A 480 -20.37 26.51 10.91
CA GLU A 480 -21.26 26.68 9.74
C GLU A 480 -21.68 25.36 9.12
N HIS A 481 -22.92 24.95 9.33
CA HIS A 481 -23.47 23.66 8.89
C HIS A 481 -23.41 23.41 7.37
N GLN A 482 -23.31 24.45 6.55
CA GLN A 482 -23.18 24.28 5.11
C GLN A 482 -21.92 23.46 4.73
N TYR A 483 -20.79 23.67 5.41
CA TYR A 483 -19.52 23.03 5.12
C TYR A 483 -19.61 21.51 5.33
N ILE A 484 -20.09 21.08 6.50
CA ILE A 484 -20.21 19.65 6.80
C ILE A 484 -21.26 18.96 5.91
N THR A 485 -22.35 19.67 5.57
CA THR A 485 -23.37 19.14 4.65
C THR A 485 -22.81 18.84 3.28
N VAL A 486 -21.97 19.74 2.74
CA VAL A 486 -21.32 19.56 1.45
C VAL A 486 -20.24 18.46 1.54
N ALA A 487 -19.45 18.46 2.62
CA ALA A 487 -18.42 17.46 2.86
C ALA A 487 -18.98 16.03 2.86
N VAL A 488 -20.00 15.76 3.68
CA VAL A 488 -20.61 14.43 3.81
C VAL A 488 -21.24 13.97 2.48
N LYS A 489 -21.92 14.86 1.76
CA LYS A 489 -22.46 14.51 0.44
C LYS A 489 -21.40 14.10 -0.56
N ALA A 490 -20.29 14.80 -0.61
CA ALA A 490 -19.18 14.47 -1.46
C ALA A 490 -18.50 13.16 -1.00
N LEU A 491 -18.26 12.99 0.30
CA LEU A 491 -17.68 11.80 0.88
C LEU A 491 -18.43 10.52 0.49
N ILE A 492 -19.77 10.54 0.55
CA ILE A 492 -20.61 9.40 0.16
C ILE A 492 -20.33 9.01 -1.29
N LYS A 493 -20.16 9.99 -2.21
CA LYS A 493 -19.84 9.72 -3.61
C LYS A 493 -18.45 9.10 -3.76
N TYR A 494 -17.46 9.61 -3.07
CA TYR A 494 -16.12 9.01 -3.04
C TYR A 494 -16.15 7.59 -2.45
N TYR A 495 -16.95 7.34 -1.41
CA TYR A 495 -17.12 6.02 -0.83
C TYR A 495 -17.68 5.00 -1.84
N GLU A 496 -18.75 5.37 -2.56
CA GLU A 496 -19.36 4.53 -3.59
C GLU A 496 -18.34 4.18 -4.71
N CYS A 497 -17.59 5.18 -5.15
CA CYS A 497 -16.69 5.04 -6.30
C CYS A 497 -15.33 4.40 -5.98
N MET A 498 -14.82 4.60 -4.77
CA MET A 498 -13.47 4.14 -4.38
C MET A 498 -13.52 2.88 -3.52
N ILE A 499 -14.32 2.91 -2.44
CA ILE A 499 -14.27 1.89 -1.40
C ILE A 499 -15.20 0.73 -1.71
N LEU A 500 -16.49 1.00 -1.88
CA LEU A 500 -17.49 -0.03 -2.14
C LEU A 500 -17.20 -0.79 -3.44
N ARG A 501 -16.74 -0.09 -4.45
CA ARG A 501 -16.40 -0.69 -5.73
C ARG A 501 -15.36 -1.79 -5.58
N ASN A 502 -14.30 -1.54 -4.82
CA ASN A 502 -13.23 -2.53 -4.60
C ASN A 502 -13.70 -3.66 -3.68
N LYS A 503 -14.37 -3.35 -2.57
CA LYS A 503 -14.86 -4.37 -1.64
C LYS A 503 -15.95 -5.28 -2.24
N LEU A 504 -16.73 -4.78 -3.18
CA LEU A 504 -17.77 -5.54 -3.86
C LEU A 504 -17.34 -6.10 -5.22
N PHE A 505 -16.08 -5.93 -5.61
CA PHE A 505 -15.50 -6.40 -6.87
C PHE A 505 -16.33 -5.95 -8.10
N ILE A 506 -16.81 -4.69 -8.08
CA ILE A 506 -17.64 -4.17 -9.18
C ILE A 506 -16.75 -3.88 -10.38
N LYS A 507 -17.11 -4.47 -11.51
CA LYS A 507 -16.41 -4.29 -12.79
C LYS A 507 -16.35 -2.82 -13.20
N LYS A 508 -15.18 -2.40 -13.64
CA LYS A 508 -14.95 -1.06 -14.16
C LYS A 508 -15.52 -0.91 -15.56
N LYS A 509 -16.38 0.08 -15.75
CA LYS A 509 -16.76 0.53 -17.11
C LYS A 509 -15.72 1.57 -17.55
N LYS A 510 -15.18 1.43 -18.76
CA LYS A 510 -14.13 2.31 -19.32
C LYS A 510 -14.39 3.82 -19.20
N GLN A 511 -15.65 4.25 -19.10
CA GLN A 511 -16.05 5.65 -19.02
C GLN A 511 -16.33 6.16 -17.60
N GLU A 512 -16.32 5.29 -16.58
CA GLU A 512 -16.70 5.62 -15.20
C GLU A 512 -15.50 5.48 -14.25
N ASP A 513 -14.28 5.29 -14.77
CA ASP A 513 -13.10 5.14 -13.92
C ASP A 513 -12.69 6.47 -13.30
N ILE A 514 -12.62 6.49 -11.98
CA ILE A 514 -11.93 7.55 -11.27
C ILE A 514 -10.45 7.46 -11.65
N LYS A 515 -9.94 8.46 -12.37
CA LYS A 515 -8.52 8.55 -12.70
C LYS A 515 -7.70 8.45 -11.40
N SER A 516 -6.71 7.59 -11.39
CA SER A 516 -5.77 7.34 -10.28
C SER A 516 -6.36 6.73 -9.01
N ALA A 517 -7.65 6.36 -8.99
CA ALA A 517 -8.32 5.99 -7.75
C ALA A 517 -8.16 4.56 -7.30
N CYS A 518 -7.96 3.64 -8.22
CA CYS A 518 -8.19 2.24 -7.87
C CYS A 518 -6.99 1.55 -7.25
N TYR A 519 -5.78 2.12 -7.40
CA TYR A 519 -4.53 1.45 -7.04
C TYR A 519 -3.47 2.40 -6.51
N ASP A 520 -3.87 3.60 -6.12
CA ASP A 520 -3.01 4.58 -5.47
C ASP A 520 -3.34 4.60 -3.97
N LYS A 521 -2.41 4.19 -3.15
CA LYS A 521 -2.56 4.16 -1.69
C LYS A 521 -2.93 5.53 -1.13
N GLU A 522 -2.33 6.59 -1.62
CA GLU A 522 -2.56 7.92 -1.07
C GLU A 522 -4.00 8.40 -1.24
N ALA A 523 -4.68 7.98 -2.30
CA ALA A 523 -6.10 8.26 -2.47
C ALA A 523 -6.93 7.65 -1.34
N TYR A 524 -6.61 6.42 -0.90
CA TYR A 524 -7.26 5.78 0.25
C TYR A 524 -6.86 6.41 1.58
N VAL A 525 -5.60 6.85 1.72
CA VAL A 525 -5.13 7.60 2.89
C VAL A 525 -5.95 8.88 3.05
N TYR A 526 -6.09 9.66 1.99
CA TYR A 526 -6.89 10.90 2.01
C TYR A 526 -8.37 10.65 2.22
N PHE A 527 -8.91 9.57 1.62
CA PHE A 527 -10.30 9.19 1.87
C PHE A 527 -10.51 8.84 3.35
N MET A 528 -9.65 8.01 3.93
CA MET A 528 -9.77 7.63 5.34
C MET A 528 -9.67 8.83 6.27
N THR A 529 -8.71 9.72 6.02
CA THR A 529 -8.56 10.98 6.79
C THR A 529 -9.81 11.85 6.66
N ALA A 530 -10.35 12.04 5.44
CA ALA A 530 -11.56 12.85 5.23
C ALA A 530 -12.80 12.24 5.87
N ALA A 531 -12.95 10.92 5.83
CA ALA A 531 -14.04 10.22 6.51
C ALA A 531 -13.94 10.34 8.03
N PHE A 532 -12.70 10.27 8.55
CA PHE A 532 -12.43 10.45 9.97
C PHE A 532 -12.71 11.91 10.43
N ASP A 533 -12.26 12.91 9.66
CA ASP A 533 -12.55 14.33 9.95
C ASP A 533 -14.08 14.61 9.94
N CYS A 534 -14.82 14.01 9.00
CA CYS A 534 -16.28 14.08 8.99
C CYS A 534 -16.92 13.38 10.22
N TYR A 535 -16.37 12.22 10.64
CA TYR A 535 -16.81 11.55 11.85
C TYR A 535 -16.53 12.39 13.10
N GLU A 536 -15.34 12.95 13.23
CA GLU A 536 -14.98 13.83 14.36
C GLU A 536 -15.93 15.05 14.46
N ALA A 537 -16.28 15.62 13.32
CA ALA A 537 -17.18 16.77 13.22
C ALA A 537 -18.64 16.44 13.55
N THR A 538 -19.12 15.21 13.31
CA THR A 538 -20.55 14.86 13.38
C THR A 538 -20.89 13.79 14.40
N ARG A 539 -19.93 12.93 14.74
CA ARG A 539 -20.08 11.69 15.52
C ARG A 539 -21.07 10.69 14.89
N ASP A 540 -21.28 10.75 13.57
CA ASP A 540 -22.12 9.79 12.86
C ASP A 540 -21.38 8.46 12.64
N GLU A 541 -21.87 7.38 13.27
CA GLU A 541 -21.28 6.04 13.18
C GLU A 541 -21.21 5.47 11.75
N LYS A 542 -22.04 5.99 10.83
CA LYS A 542 -21.96 5.57 9.43
C LYS A 542 -20.63 6.00 8.80
N LEU A 543 -20.13 7.17 9.19
CA LEU A 543 -18.84 7.69 8.73
C LEU A 543 -17.69 6.88 9.32
N LEU A 544 -17.79 6.47 10.59
CA LEU A 544 -16.81 5.57 11.21
C LEU A 544 -16.73 4.21 10.49
N LYS A 545 -17.86 3.67 10.03
CA LYS A 545 -17.86 2.46 9.19
C LYS A 545 -17.15 2.68 7.85
N MET A 546 -17.25 3.87 7.26
CA MET A 546 -16.49 4.20 6.04
C MET A 546 -14.99 4.28 6.32
N VAL A 547 -14.58 4.82 7.48
CA VAL A 547 -13.18 4.80 7.94
C VAL A 547 -12.66 3.37 8.03
N CYS A 548 -13.38 2.47 8.71
CA CYS A 548 -12.99 1.07 8.85
C CYS A 548 -12.89 0.36 7.48
N ALA A 549 -13.83 0.60 6.58
CA ALA A 549 -13.82 0.00 5.25
C ALA A 549 -12.62 0.47 4.40
N ALA A 550 -12.22 1.74 4.53
CA ALA A 550 -11.00 2.25 3.89
C ALA A 550 -9.74 1.66 4.51
N ALA A 551 -9.72 1.51 5.84
CA ALA A 551 -8.62 0.91 6.57
C ALA A 551 -8.33 -0.53 6.11
N GLU A 552 -9.35 -1.33 5.85
CA GLU A 552 -9.21 -2.71 5.36
C GLU A 552 -8.52 -2.74 3.97
N ILE A 553 -8.84 -1.81 3.08
CA ILE A 553 -8.13 -1.70 1.81
C ILE A 553 -6.68 -1.24 2.04
N LEU A 554 -6.46 -0.24 2.89
CA LEU A 554 -5.13 0.26 3.20
C LEU A 554 -4.21 -0.80 3.81
N MET A 555 -4.74 -1.71 4.62
CA MET A 555 -3.96 -2.83 5.17
C MET A 555 -3.32 -3.70 4.07
N THR A 556 -3.94 -3.82 2.92
CA THR A 556 -3.40 -4.58 1.78
C THR A 556 -2.22 -3.90 1.08
N TYR A 557 -1.86 -2.69 1.45
CA TYR A 557 -0.67 -1.98 0.96
C TYR A 557 0.51 -2.07 1.91
N VAL A 558 0.34 -2.62 3.11
CA VAL A 558 1.36 -2.67 4.15
C VAL A 558 2.11 -3.99 4.11
N ASN A 559 3.42 -3.96 4.20
CA ASN A 559 4.25 -5.15 4.34
C ASN A 559 3.98 -5.86 5.67
N PHE A 560 3.49 -7.09 5.59
CA PHE A 560 3.27 -7.97 6.75
C PHE A 560 4.49 -8.83 7.08
N VAL A 561 5.37 -9.00 6.11
CA VAL A 561 6.51 -9.91 6.19
C VAL A 561 7.79 -9.13 6.03
N ASP A 562 8.81 -9.54 6.76
CA ASP A 562 10.16 -9.08 6.55
C ASP A 562 10.80 -9.92 5.44
N TYR A 563 10.77 -9.38 4.24
CA TYR A 563 11.29 -10.08 3.07
C TYR A 563 12.81 -10.10 3.09
N PRO A 564 13.43 -11.21 2.70
CA PRO A 564 14.88 -11.28 2.58
C PRO A 564 15.37 -10.30 1.52
N LEU A 565 16.11 -9.30 1.96
CA LEU A 565 16.75 -8.33 1.08
C LEU A 565 17.98 -8.96 0.40
N LYS A 566 18.39 -8.38 -0.73
CA LYS A 566 19.59 -8.81 -1.42
C LYS A 566 20.79 -8.72 -0.49
N ARG A 567 21.59 -9.78 -0.46
CA ARG A 567 22.89 -9.81 0.25
C ARG A 567 23.74 -8.61 -0.21
N ASP A 568 24.34 -7.90 0.71
CA ASP A 568 25.14 -6.70 0.45
C ASP A 568 24.39 -5.41 0.04
N SER A 569 23.06 -5.44 -0.08
CA SER A 569 22.30 -4.20 -0.28
C SER A 569 22.39 -3.26 0.93
N LYS A 570 22.14 -1.96 0.69
CA LYS A 570 22.23 -0.94 1.76
C LYS A 570 21.31 -1.26 2.94
N LEU A 571 20.05 -1.62 2.69
CA LEU A 571 19.09 -1.97 3.73
C LEU A 571 19.42 -3.30 4.41
N ASN A 572 19.95 -4.30 3.66
CA ASN A 572 20.37 -5.56 4.25
C ASN A 572 21.56 -5.39 5.23
N LYS A 573 22.51 -4.52 4.89
CA LYS A 573 23.64 -4.17 5.79
C LYS A 573 23.18 -3.47 7.08
N MET A 574 22.03 -2.85 7.06
CA MET A 574 21.42 -2.18 8.22
C MET A 574 20.49 -3.11 9.02
N ASP A 575 20.35 -4.38 8.62
CA ASP A 575 19.37 -5.32 9.19
C ASP A 575 17.95 -4.69 9.22
N PHE A 576 17.57 -4.07 8.10
CA PHE A 576 16.36 -3.26 8.03
C PHE A 576 15.12 -4.15 7.88
N ASP A 577 14.20 -4.04 8.83
CA ASP A 577 12.92 -4.75 8.82
C ASP A 577 11.90 -4.01 7.94
N MET A 578 11.39 -4.67 6.92
CA MET A 578 10.45 -4.09 5.94
C MET A 578 9.00 -4.01 6.45
N ARG A 579 8.67 -4.69 7.55
CA ARG A 579 7.29 -4.75 8.08
C ARG A 579 6.79 -3.37 8.50
N GLY A 580 5.56 -3.07 8.11
CA GLY A 580 4.89 -1.80 8.41
C GLY A 580 5.12 -0.69 7.40
N LEU A 581 6.06 -0.84 6.47
CA LEU A 581 6.17 0.06 5.32
C LEU A 581 5.06 -0.25 4.32
N SER A 582 4.64 0.75 3.57
CA SER A 582 3.54 0.60 2.62
C SER A 582 3.92 0.98 1.20
N TYR A 583 3.46 0.21 0.22
CA TYR A 583 3.63 0.53 -1.20
C TYR A 583 2.86 1.81 -1.57
N ALA A 584 3.46 2.65 -2.39
CA ALA A 584 2.83 3.87 -2.86
C ALA A 584 1.65 3.58 -3.79
N SER A 585 1.86 2.68 -4.76
CA SER A 585 0.81 2.23 -5.67
C SER A 585 1.22 0.92 -6.36
N ARG A 586 0.32 0.33 -7.14
CA ARG A 586 0.68 -0.81 -8.01
C ARG A 586 1.71 -0.45 -9.09
N ARG A 587 1.85 0.83 -9.43
CA ARG A 587 2.77 1.32 -10.46
C ARG A 587 4.12 1.72 -9.89
N GLU A 588 4.14 2.12 -8.64
CA GLU A 588 5.34 2.55 -7.94
C GLU A 588 5.73 1.51 -6.90
N HIS A 589 6.77 0.76 -7.18
CA HIS A 589 7.34 -0.22 -6.25
C HIS A 589 8.26 0.46 -5.23
N ALA A 590 7.87 1.66 -4.84
CA ALA A 590 8.47 2.41 -3.77
C ALA A 590 7.67 2.22 -2.50
N LEU A 591 8.35 1.93 -1.41
CA LEU A 591 7.77 1.92 -0.08
C LEU A 591 7.94 3.28 0.56
N ASN A 592 6.94 3.75 1.26
CA ASN A 592 7.00 5.01 1.99
C ASN A 592 6.23 4.93 3.33
N VAL A 593 6.27 6.02 4.09
CA VAL A 593 5.68 6.13 5.43
C VAL A 593 4.36 6.92 5.45
N ILE A 594 3.81 7.27 4.29
CA ILE A 594 2.56 8.02 4.20
C ILE A 594 1.41 7.06 4.49
N PHE A 595 0.97 7.04 5.75
CA PHE A 595 -0.07 6.16 6.24
C PHE A 595 -0.87 6.83 7.38
N PRO A 596 -2.21 6.67 7.47
CA PRO A 596 -3.05 7.36 8.45
C PRO A 596 -3.10 6.59 9.78
N SER A 597 -1.92 6.40 10.41
CA SER A 597 -1.78 5.56 11.61
C SER A 597 -2.57 6.09 12.80
N TYR A 598 -2.63 7.42 12.99
CA TYR A 598 -3.44 8.04 14.05
C TYR A 598 -4.93 7.76 13.85
N GLU A 599 -5.44 8.05 12.67
CA GLU A 599 -6.84 7.85 12.32
C GLU A 599 -7.24 6.37 12.43
N MET A 600 -6.35 5.47 12.00
CA MET A 600 -6.55 4.02 12.11
C MET A 600 -6.52 3.54 13.57
N LYS A 601 -5.59 4.02 14.38
CA LYS A 601 -5.49 3.68 15.81
C LYS A 601 -6.76 4.11 16.54
N THR A 602 -7.17 5.37 16.35
CA THR A 602 -8.34 5.95 17.00
C THR A 602 -9.62 5.23 16.59
N ALA A 603 -9.81 4.93 15.29
CA ALA A 603 -10.93 4.12 14.84
C ALA A 603 -10.93 2.73 15.48
N GLY A 604 -9.76 2.10 15.60
CA GLY A 604 -9.58 0.82 16.26
C GLY A 604 -9.93 0.86 17.77
N GLU A 605 -9.61 1.94 18.47
CA GLU A 605 -9.99 2.15 19.87
C GLU A 605 -11.51 2.32 20.01
N ILE A 606 -12.11 3.19 19.20
CA ILE A 606 -13.56 3.48 19.25
C ILE A 606 -14.40 2.23 18.94
N THR A 607 -13.98 1.44 17.96
CA THR A 607 -14.71 0.25 17.50
C THR A 607 -14.34 -1.04 18.24
N GLY A 608 -13.31 -1.02 19.08
CA GLY A 608 -12.75 -2.23 19.70
C GLY A 608 -12.00 -3.13 18.71
N ASN A 609 -11.69 -2.68 17.48
CA ASN A 609 -11.05 -3.48 16.46
C ASN A 609 -9.53 -3.60 16.70
N ALA A 610 -9.11 -4.75 17.21
CA ALA A 610 -7.71 -5.04 17.53
C ALA A 610 -6.78 -5.04 16.31
N LEU A 611 -7.29 -5.43 15.11
CA LEU A 611 -6.48 -5.46 13.90
C LEU A 611 -6.10 -4.04 13.45
N LEU A 612 -7.04 -3.08 13.53
CA LEU A 612 -6.75 -1.69 13.20
C LEU A 612 -5.71 -1.10 14.16
N ARG A 613 -5.84 -1.37 15.47
CA ARG A 613 -4.85 -0.91 16.45
C ARG A 613 -3.46 -1.48 16.16
N LYS A 614 -3.36 -2.79 15.96
CA LYS A 614 -2.10 -3.46 15.67
C LYS A 614 -1.46 -2.94 14.38
N MET A 615 -2.25 -2.74 13.32
CA MET A 615 -1.75 -2.20 12.06
C MET A 615 -1.23 -0.77 12.21
N ALA A 616 -1.95 0.07 12.95
CA ALA A 616 -1.50 1.43 13.24
C ALA A 616 -0.17 1.44 14.00
N ASP A 617 0.00 0.56 15.00
CA ASP A 617 1.26 0.43 15.74
C ASP A 617 2.42 0.01 14.83
N ILE A 618 2.20 -0.97 13.98
CA ILE A 618 3.24 -1.47 13.06
C ILE A 618 3.67 -0.38 12.07
N THR A 619 2.71 0.37 11.52
CA THR A 619 2.99 1.41 10.52
C THR A 619 3.66 2.64 11.14
N VAL A 620 3.25 3.06 12.33
CA VAL A 620 3.93 4.17 13.02
C VAL A 620 5.33 3.78 13.49
N ASN A 621 5.53 2.54 13.96
CA ASN A 621 6.86 2.03 14.31
C ASN A 621 7.80 2.00 13.09
N ALA A 622 7.29 1.59 11.92
CA ALA A 622 8.05 1.63 10.67
C ALA A 622 8.45 3.07 10.30
N ALA A 623 7.53 4.02 10.46
CA ALA A 623 7.81 5.44 10.19
C ALA A 623 8.86 6.01 11.15
N VAL A 624 8.79 5.64 12.44
CA VAL A 624 9.77 6.04 13.45
C VAL A 624 11.15 5.45 13.16
N ARG A 625 11.21 4.17 12.77
CA ARG A 625 12.47 3.49 12.42
C ARG A 625 13.15 4.10 11.21
N LEU A 626 12.37 4.54 10.21
CA LEU A 626 12.89 5.12 8.98
C LEU A 626 13.35 6.57 9.13
N ALA A 627 13.15 7.20 10.27
CA ALA A 627 13.70 8.52 10.54
C ALA A 627 15.19 8.43 10.92
N SER A 628 16.04 9.21 10.26
CA SER A 628 17.47 9.28 10.56
C SER A 628 17.72 9.68 12.02
N SER A 629 18.60 8.99 12.70
CA SER A 629 19.08 9.35 14.04
C SER A 629 20.32 10.25 14.01
N GLY A 630 20.95 10.39 12.84
CA GLY A 630 22.18 11.18 12.67
C GLY A 630 22.59 11.34 11.22
N GLU A 631 23.69 12.06 11.02
CA GLU A 631 24.29 12.31 9.72
C GLU A 631 24.75 10.99 9.05
N GLY A 632 24.45 10.85 7.76
CA GLY A 632 24.85 9.71 6.93
C GLY A 632 23.92 8.50 7.01
N GLU A 633 23.04 8.43 7.99
CA GLU A 633 22.04 7.37 8.05
C GLU A 633 21.02 7.54 6.92
N TYR A 634 20.75 6.47 6.16
CA TYR A 634 19.97 6.50 4.89
C TYR A 634 20.51 7.50 3.86
N GLY A 635 21.78 7.88 3.90
CA GLY A 635 22.34 8.91 3.03
C GLY A 635 21.84 10.32 3.34
N LEU A 636 21.24 10.55 4.50
CA LEU A 636 20.64 11.81 4.89
C LEU A 636 21.59 12.65 5.73
N ILE A 637 21.44 13.99 5.66
CA ILE A 637 22.42 14.95 6.24
C ILE A 637 22.21 15.24 7.72
N ALA A 638 21.02 14.95 8.25
CA ALA A 638 20.70 15.32 9.62
C ALA A 638 19.75 14.33 10.29
N ALA A 639 19.78 14.33 11.62
CA ALA A 639 18.79 13.62 12.41
C ALA A 639 17.38 14.13 12.11
N GLY A 640 16.41 13.21 12.08
CA GLY A 640 15.00 13.48 11.86
C GLY A 640 14.58 13.58 10.42
N GLU A 641 15.53 13.64 9.49
CA GLU A 641 15.24 13.52 8.07
C GLU A 641 14.74 12.10 7.75
N GLN A 642 14.04 11.95 6.62
CA GLN A 642 13.41 10.71 6.26
C GLN A 642 13.45 10.49 4.76
N PRO A 643 13.94 9.34 4.28
CA PRO A 643 13.93 9.07 2.84
C PRO A 643 12.48 9.04 2.34
N GLU A 644 12.26 9.59 1.17
CA GLU A 644 10.93 9.58 0.56
C GLU A 644 10.52 8.20 0.15
N VAL A 645 11.47 7.40 -0.35
CA VAL A 645 11.22 6.06 -0.89
C VAL A 645 12.29 5.06 -0.49
N LEU A 646 11.87 3.82 -0.29
CA LEU A 646 12.73 2.64 -0.24
C LEU A 646 12.41 1.76 -1.43
N TYR A 647 13.44 1.12 -1.97
CA TYR A 647 13.32 0.24 -3.12
C TYR A 647 13.51 -1.22 -2.71
N THR A 648 12.54 -2.06 -3.02
CA THR A 648 12.61 -3.50 -2.76
C THR A 648 12.95 -4.31 -4.00
N THR A 649 13.12 -3.66 -5.14
CA THR A 649 13.28 -4.33 -6.43
C THR A 649 14.22 -3.56 -7.34
N ASN A 650 14.98 -4.28 -8.16
CA ASN A 650 15.89 -3.75 -9.18
C ASN A 650 15.33 -3.90 -10.62
N TRP A 651 14.03 -3.80 -10.78
CA TRP A 651 13.34 -4.16 -12.03
C TRP A 651 13.45 -3.13 -13.14
N SER A 652 14.32 -2.21 -13.02
CA SER A 652 14.56 -1.22 -14.02
C SER A 652 15.70 -1.67 -14.93
N GLU A 653 15.49 -1.67 -16.24
CA GLU A 653 16.58 -1.84 -17.19
C GLU A 653 17.62 -0.72 -17.08
N SER A 654 17.23 0.45 -16.63
CA SER A 654 18.15 1.57 -16.38
C SER A 654 18.79 1.50 -14.99
N ALA A 655 18.16 0.85 -14.01
CA ALA A 655 18.77 0.51 -12.74
C ALA A 655 19.48 -0.85 -12.86
N GLN A 656 20.42 -0.96 -13.74
CA GLN A 656 21.30 -2.14 -13.86
C GLN A 656 22.17 -2.33 -12.62
N THR A 657 22.03 -1.48 -11.63
CA THR A 657 22.76 -1.55 -10.39
C THR A 657 21.93 -2.32 -9.37
N ASP A 658 22.55 -3.28 -8.76
CA ASP A 658 22.05 -4.02 -7.59
C ASP A 658 21.63 -3.14 -6.40
N GLU A 659 21.89 -1.84 -6.48
CA GLU A 659 21.60 -0.86 -5.44
C GLU A 659 20.11 -0.64 -5.22
N TRP A 660 19.26 -0.84 -6.22
CA TRP A 660 17.82 -0.60 -6.11
C TRP A 660 17.13 -1.61 -5.20
N ARG A 661 17.54 -2.87 -5.26
CA ARG A 661 16.95 -3.90 -4.41
C ARG A 661 17.52 -3.84 -3.00
N GLY A 662 16.75 -3.27 -2.09
CA GLY A 662 17.19 -2.96 -0.74
C GLY A 662 17.97 -1.64 -0.66
N GLY A 663 17.80 -0.76 -1.65
CA GLY A 663 18.29 0.61 -1.64
C GLY A 663 17.25 1.60 -1.11
N TYR A 664 17.68 2.83 -0.98
CA TYR A 664 16.81 3.96 -0.64
C TYR A 664 17.15 5.15 -1.54
N GLY A 665 16.13 5.98 -1.80
CA GLY A 665 16.34 7.27 -2.46
C GLY A 665 17.05 8.22 -1.49
N ASP A 666 18.08 8.89 -1.97
CA ASP A 666 18.83 9.91 -1.24
C ASP A 666 18.12 11.25 -1.15
N PHE A 667 16.88 11.33 -1.66
CA PHE A 667 16.06 12.52 -1.54
C PHE A 667 15.05 12.39 -0.41
N ASN A 668 14.98 13.46 0.36
CA ASN A 668 14.11 13.63 1.50
C ASN A 668 13.16 14.79 1.22
N THR A 669 11.88 14.52 1.16
CA THR A 669 10.90 15.59 1.01
C THR A 669 10.35 16.03 2.34
N LEU A 670 9.99 17.31 2.42
CA LEU A 670 9.30 17.87 3.58
C LEU A 670 8.03 17.08 3.89
N ARG A 671 7.37 16.53 2.88
CA ARG A 671 6.15 15.72 3.01
C ARG A 671 6.36 14.45 3.83
N SER A 672 7.35 13.63 3.51
CA SER A 672 7.63 12.41 4.26
C SER A 672 7.99 12.70 5.72
N LEU A 673 8.75 13.79 5.93
CA LEU A 673 9.10 14.28 7.25
C LEU A 673 7.88 14.72 8.05
N THR A 674 7.04 15.61 7.49
CA THR A 674 5.88 16.18 8.18
C THR A 674 4.78 15.18 8.41
N TRP A 675 4.54 14.28 7.44
CA TRP A 675 3.51 13.26 7.59
C TRP A 675 3.75 12.37 8.81
N SER A 676 4.93 11.76 8.89
CA SER A 676 5.28 10.88 10.02
C SER A 676 5.33 11.65 11.35
N PHE A 677 5.87 12.87 11.33
CA PHE A 677 5.91 13.71 12.53
C PHE A 677 4.51 14.02 13.04
N ARG A 678 3.61 14.41 12.14
CA ARG A 678 2.22 14.73 12.46
C ARG A 678 1.45 13.54 13.04
N GLN A 679 1.64 12.34 12.48
CA GLN A 679 1.02 11.12 13.01
C GLN A 679 1.47 10.84 14.45
N VAL A 680 2.76 10.92 14.74
CA VAL A 680 3.30 10.69 16.08
C VAL A 680 2.86 11.78 17.06
N LEU A 681 2.88 13.07 16.67
CA LEU A 681 2.39 14.16 17.52
C LEU A 681 0.92 13.98 17.90
N LYS A 682 0.05 13.65 16.96
CA LYS A 682 -1.37 13.40 17.24
C LYS A 682 -1.58 12.21 18.19
N LEU A 683 -0.83 11.13 18.01
CA LEU A 683 -0.88 9.97 18.89
C LEU A 683 -0.43 10.32 20.31
N SER A 684 0.67 11.07 20.47
CA SER A 684 1.20 11.50 21.75
C SER A 684 0.24 12.43 22.51
N SER A 685 -0.32 13.41 21.80
CA SER A 685 -1.26 14.38 22.40
C SER A 685 -2.57 13.74 22.85
N SER A 686 -2.99 12.64 22.18
CA SER A 686 -4.23 11.92 22.51
C SER A 686 -4.07 10.92 23.67
N ASN A 687 -2.88 10.77 24.25
CA ASN A 687 -2.55 9.72 25.24
C ASN A 687 -2.89 8.29 24.74
N ILE A 688 -2.80 8.07 23.44
CA ILE A 688 -3.09 6.77 22.79
C ILE A 688 -1.80 5.94 22.61
N ILE A 689 -0.64 6.53 22.83
CA ILE A 689 0.67 5.85 22.82
C ILE A 689 1.04 5.35 24.21
#